data_4ab8dd28e69071f4255a355d22853de6
#
_entry.id   4ab8dd28e69071f4255a355d22853de6
#
_cell.length_a   1.000
_cell.length_b   1.000
_cell.length_c   1.000
_cell.angle_alpha   90.00
_cell.angle_beta   90.00
_cell.angle_gamma   90.00
#
_symmetry.space_group_name_H-M   'P 1'
#
loop_
_entity.id
_entity.type
_entity.pdbx_description
1 polymer ?
#
loop_
_entity_poly.entity_id
_entity_poly.type
_entity_poly.pdbx_seq_one_letter_code
_entity_poly.pdbx_strand_id
1 'polypeptide(L)'
;MNGETMANAVPKTWKRKTPGAQERAQAPPRGPKEKARAQRALSSPAPTTSACQTIPTMKPQKPNTTNPVLLRWVEEMAGLCQPGQIFWCDGTEAEKKILTEEAVARGVLIQLNPQKLPGCYYHRSNPLDVARSEERTFICSETADEAGPTNNWMAPAEMRAKLKALCAGGMRGRTLYVVPYLMGPPGSGLSKVGIELTDSIYVALSMRIVTRMGQAALDHLGRGEDFNRGLHCMLDLDPKSRYIAHFPRDNEVISTASNYGGNVLLGKKCLSLRLGSYLAQKEGWLAEHMLILCAQSPGGEKTYVAGAFPSACGKTNFAMLVPPPHFAGWKITTIGDDIAWMRPGPDGRLYAINPENGYFGVAPGTNQETNPNAMAAISHDTIYTNVALTPDLDVWWEGKTKELPPQLTDWKGQPWTPQSKTPAAHPNSRFAAPMANNPAFAAEANDPNGVPISALIFGCRRTTTVPLVYQAFNWIHGVFIGATLSSETTAAATGAVGQVRRDPMAMLPFCGYNMGYYFRHWLRMGKRLSIPPRIFHVNWFRRDESGKYLWPGFSENMRVLKWIVDRCHFRADAGETALGWMPGPRDFDLGGMKNFDSHNLAKAQEINLAEWHREALPNDELSFKLHAELPKELAYQRELLVARL
;
A
#
# COMPACT_ATOMS: atom_id res chain seq x y z
N MET A 1 6.02 -45.82 -55.97
CA MET A 1 5.43 -47.15 -55.63
C MET A 1 4.91 -47.02 -54.20
N ASN A 2 3.58 -47.13 -54.06
CA ASN A 2 2.74 -47.45 -52.91
C ASN A 2 3.02 -46.58 -51.62
N GLY A 3 2.23 -45.66 -51.17
CA GLY A 3 0.76 -45.54 -51.18
C GLY A 3 0.13 -46.36 -50.09
N GLU A 4 -0.07 -45.74 -48.89
CA GLU A 4 -1.17 -46.13 -48.01
C GLU A 4 -1.56 -45.00 -47.10
N THR A 5 -2.75 -44.50 -47.34
CA THR A 5 -3.59 -43.62 -46.53
C THR A 5 -4.13 -44.37 -45.32
N MET A 6 -4.10 -43.75 -44.14
CA MET A 6 -5.01 -44.12 -43.05
C MET A 6 -5.76 -42.88 -42.52
N ALA A 7 -7.08 -43.05 -42.59
CA ALA A 7 -8.09 -42.06 -42.29
C ALA A 7 -8.47 -42.03 -40.81
N ASN A 8 -8.83 -40.86 -40.34
CA ASN A 8 -9.86 -40.47 -39.38
C ASN A 8 -10.31 -41.43 -38.27
N ALA A 9 -10.14 -41.03 -37.03
CA ALA A 9 -11.07 -41.36 -35.96
C ALA A 9 -11.29 -40.14 -35.03
N VAL A 10 -12.46 -39.52 -35.13
CA VAL A 10 -13.03 -38.53 -34.22
C VAL A 10 -13.69 -39.27 -33.05
N PRO A 11 -13.43 -38.95 -31.78
CA PRO A 11 -14.23 -39.47 -30.67
C PRO A 11 -15.42 -38.54 -30.36
N LYS A 12 -16.52 -39.21 -30.12
CA LYS A 12 -17.90 -38.75 -29.94
C LYS A 12 -18.13 -37.81 -28.75
N THR A 13 -19.02 -36.89 -29.01
CA THR A 13 -19.78 -36.00 -28.10
C THR A 13 -20.18 -36.58 -26.74
N TRP A 14 -19.88 -35.84 -25.66
CA TRP A 14 -20.47 -36.03 -24.34
C TRP A 14 -21.81 -35.29 -24.25
N LYS A 15 -22.90 -36.04 -24.07
CA LYS A 15 -24.23 -35.52 -23.75
C LYS A 15 -24.29 -35.05 -22.29
N ARG A 16 -24.73 -33.81 -22.07
CA ARG A 16 -25.15 -33.29 -20.77
C ARG A 16 -26.39 -34.07 -20.29
N LYS A 17 -26.32 -34.64 -19.09
CA LYS A 17 -27.48 -35.09 -18.31
C LYS A 17 -27.97 -33.93 -17.43
N THR A 18 -29.21 -33.55 -17.65
CA THR A 18 -30.02 -32.72 -16.73
C THR A 18 -30.49 -33.58 -15.53
N PRO A 19 -30.41 -33.10 -14.28
CA PRO A 19 -31.08 -33.76 -13.15
C PRO A 19 -32.55 -33.33 -13.09
N GLY A 20 -33.41 -34.32 -12.91
CA GLY A 20 -34.84 -34.19 -12.86
C GLY A 20 -35.37 -33.54 -11.56
N ALA A 21 -36.59 -33.08 -11.67
CA ALA A 21 -37.39 -32.50 -10.63
C ALA A 21 -37.61 -33.45 -9.43
N GLN A 22 -37.37 -32.94 -8.22
CA GLN A 22 -37.85 -33.58 -6.98
C GLN A 22 -38.94 -32.73 -6.34
N GLU A 23 -39.93 -33.47 -5.87
CA GLU A 23 -41.23 -33.10 -5.36
C GLU A 23 -41.20 -32.07 -4.22
N ARG A 24 -42.22 -31.20 -4.28
CA ARG A 24 -42.60 -30.31 -3.16
C ARG A 24 -43.27 -31.13 -2.06
N ALA A 25 -42.66 -31.22 -0.88
CA ALA A 25 -43.32 -31.60 0.35
C ALA A 25 -44.03 -30.39 0.94
N GLN A 26 -45.34 -30.52 1.14
CA GLN A 26 -46.22 -29.53 1.77
C GLN A 26 -45.99 -29.50 3.28
N ALA A 27 -45.86 -28.28 3.86
CA ALA A 27 -45.84 -28.05 5.30
C ALA A 27 -47.28 -28.00 5.86
N PRO A 28 -47.53 -28.50 7.10
CA PRO A 28 -48.86 -28.49 7.72
C PRO A 28 -49.25 -27.10 8.27
N PRO A 29 -50.57 -26.82 8.46
CA PRO A 29 -51.07 -25.49 8.83
C PRO A 29 -50.81 -25.15 10.29
N ARG A 30 -50.35 -23.92 10.54
CA ARG A 30 -50.19 -23.34 11.89
C ARG A 30 -51.56 -22.95 12.48
N GLY A 31 -51.89 -23.47 13.65
CA GLY A 31 -53.01 -23.05 14.47
C GLY A 31 -52.71 -21.74 15.24
N PRO A 32 -53.78 -21.00 15.63
CA PRO A 32 -53.61 -19.69 16.27
C PRO A 32 -53.60 -19.83 17.81
N LYS A 33 -52.44 -19.55 18.45
CA LYS A 33 -52.32 -19.16 19.87
C LYS A 33 -50.84 -19.06 20.25
N GLU A 34 -50.27 -17.84 20.08
CA GLU A 34 -49.15 -17.34 20.90
C GLU A 34 -48.89 -15.85 20.57
N LYS A 35 -49.93 -15.03 20.87
CA LYS A 35 -49.73 -13.60 21.10
C LYS A 35 -49.93 -13.37 22.59
N ALA A 36 -48.83 -13.36 23.35
CA ALA A 36 -48.70 -12.73 24.67
C ALA A 36 -47.47 -13.31 25.41
N ARG A 37 -46.25 -12.92 25.05
CA ARG A 37 -45.10 -12.95 25.98
C ARG A 37 -43.83 -12.44 25.28
N ALA A 38 -43.79 -11.13 24.99
CA ALA A 38 -42.55 -10.45 24.67
C ALA A 38 -42.69 -8.93 24.94
N GLN A 39 -43.03 -8.56 26.17
CA GLN A 39 -42.88 -7.19 26.68
C GLN A 39 -42.39 -7.26 28.12
N ARG A 40 -41.13 -7.52 28.29
CA ARG A 40 -40.29 -7.10 29.43
C ARG A 40 -38.86 -7.03 28.93
N ALA A 41 -38.56 -6.01 28.12
CA ALA A 41 -37.20 -5.55 27.92
C ALA A 41 -36.80 -4.74 29.16
N LEU A 42 -35.68 -5.14 29.72
CA LEU A 42 -35.00 -4.50 30.83
C LEU A 42 -34.74 -3.02 30.50
N SER A 43 -35.33 -2.14 31.27
CA SER A 43 -34.97 -0.71 31.31
C SER A 43 -33.58 -0.57 31.94
N SER A 44 -32.58 -0.33 31.14
CA SER A 44 -31.30 0.24 31.60
C SER A 44 -31.53 1.67 32.05
N PRO A 45 -30.94 2.12 33.16
CA PRO A 45 -31.09 3.51 33.61
C PRO A 45 -30.51 4.46 32.55
N ALA A 46 -31.25 5.50 32.21
CA ALA A 46 -30.82 6.59 31.37
C ALA A 46 -29.56 7.22 31.96
N PRO A 47 -28.55 7.56 31.16
CA PRO A 47 -27.41 8.36 31.63
C PRO A 47 -27.93 9.73 32.06
N THR A 48 -27.57 10.11 33.29
CA THR A 48 -27.78 11.42 33.86
C THR A 48 -27.38 12.51 32.88
N THR A 49 -28.27 13.45 32.63
CA THR A 49 -28.07 14.65 31.82
C THR A 49 -26.85 15.43 32.29
N SER A 50 -25.69 15.13 31.67
CA SER A 50 -24.56 16.03 31.62
C SER A 50 -24.89 17.13 30.63
N ALA A 51 -24.59 18.36 31.00
CA ALA A 51 -24.90 19.60 30.30
C ALA A 51 -24.72 19.45 28.79
N CYS A 52 -25.76 19.82 28.05
CA CYS A 52 -25.73 19.97 26.60
C CYS A 52 -24.63 20.96 26.22
N GLN A 53 -23.43 20.45 25.99
CA GLN A 53 -22.37 21.23 25.36
C GLN A 53 -22.85 21.49 23.93
N THR A 54 -23.18 22.74 23.63
CA THR A 54 -23.47 23.21 22.28
C THR A 54 -22.29 22.81 21.40
N ILE A 55 -22.53 21.83 20.51
CA ILE A 55 -21.58 21.43 19.47
C ILE A 55 -21.23 22.73 18.71
N PRO A 56 -19.96 23.12 18.59
CA PRO A 56 -19.60 24.29 17.82
C PRO A 56 -20.07 24.06 16.36
N THR A 57 -21.12 24.76 15.96
CA THR A 57 -21.56 24.72 14.55
C THR A 57 -20.43 25.31 13.71
N MET A 58 -19.85 24.49 12.83
CA MET A 58 -18.87 24.94 11.85
C MET A 58 -19.47 26.09 11.04
N LYS A 59 -18.87 27.27 11.14
CA LYS A 59 -19.28 28.41 10.30
C LYS A 59 -18.82 28.12 8.87
N PRO A 60 -19.64 28.44 7.84
CA PRO A 60 -19.20 28.38 6.45
C PRO A 60 -17.92 29.20 6.31
N GLN A 61 -16.83 28.55 5.94
CA GLN A 61 -15.57 29.25 5.65
C GLN A 61 -15.58 29.69 4.19
N LYS A 62 -15.05 30.90 3.94
CA LYS A 62 -14.81 31.36 2.57
C LYS A 62 -13.68 30.55 1.95
N PRO A 63 -13.73 30.29 0.64
CA PRO A 63 -12.62 29.63 -0.04
C PRO A 63 -11.30 30.37 0.20
N ASN A 64 -10.25 29.66 0.58
CA ASN A 64 -8.90 30.22 0.75
C ASN A 64 -8.16 30.36 -0.59
N THR A 65 -8.89 30.42 -1.70
CA THR A 65 -8.33 30.48 -3.05
C THR A 65 -9.15 31.41 -3.94
N THR A 66 -8.49 32.00 -4.93
CA THR A 66 -9.10 32.75 -6.02
C THR A 66 -9.00 32.00 -7.36
N ASN A 67 -8.58 30.74 -7.35
CA ASN A 67 -8.43 29.92 -8.55
C ASN A 67 -9.81 29.62 -9.17
N PRO A 68 -10.15 30.15 -10.36
CA PRO A 68 -11.49 30.04 -10.91
C PRO A 68 -11.83 28.61 -11.38
N VAL A 69 -10.82 27.82 -11.77
CA VAL A 69 -11.02 26.44 -12.21
C VAL A 69 -11.39 25.56 -11.04
N LEU A 70 -10.67 25.72 -9.92
CA LEU A 70 -10.97 25.01 -8.68
C LEU A 70 -12.34 25.37 -8.13
N LEU A 71 -12.67 26.66 -8.04
CA LEU A 71 -13.97 27.13 -7.54
C LEU A 71 -15.13 26.56 -8.37
N ARG A 72 -15.04 26.64 -9.69
CA ARG A 72 -16.06 26.08 -10.60
C ARG A 72 -16.24 24.57 -10.40
N TRP A 73 -15.14 23.83 -10.32
CA TRP A 73 -15.21 22.38 -10.12
C TRP A 73 -15.86 22.00 -8.78
N VAL A 74 -15.55 22.73 -7.69
CA VAL A 74 -16.20 22.53 -6.38
C VAL A 74 -17.71 22.82 -6.47
N GLU A 75 -18.13 23.90 -7.17
CA GLU A 75 -19.54 24.23 -7.39
C GLU A 75 -20.26 23.15 -8.21
N GLU A 76 -19.65 22.64 -9.27
CA GLU A 76 -20.20 21.56 -10.10
C GLU A 76 -20.42 20.28 -9.27
N MET A 77 -19.45 19.88 -8.46
CA MET A 77 -19.55 18.70 -7.62
C MET A 77 -20.54 18.90 -6.46
N ALA A 78 -20.58 20.10 -5.87
CA ALA A 78 -21.59 20.43 -4.88
C ALA A 78 -23.01 20.42 -5.46
N GLY A 79 -23.19 20.92 -6.67
CA GLY A 79 -24.47 20.83 -7.41
C GLY A 79 -24.91 19.39 -7.67
N LEU A 80 -23.97 18.50 -8.00
CA LEU A 80 -24.21 17.07 -8.19
C LEU A 80 -24.55 16.37 -6.87
N CYS A 81 -23.69 16.51 -5.87
CA CYS A 81 -23.76 15.73 -4.62
C CYS A 81 -24.73 16.30 -3.60
N GLN A 82 -25.12 17.59 -3.71
CA GLN A 82 -26.08 18.31 -2.87
C GLN A 82 -25.77 18.23 -1.36
N PRO A 83 -24.57 18.64 -0.92
CA PRO A 83 -24.23 18.65 0.51
C PRO A 83 -25.07 19.70 1.26
N GLY A 84 -25.24 19.48 2.59
CA GLY A 84 -25.89 20.45 3.47
C GLY A 84 -25.05 21.71 3.72
N GLN A 85 -23.71 21.57 3.65
CA GLN A 85 -22.74 22.67 3.75
C GLN A 85 -21.42 22.28 3.10
N ILE A 86 -20.59 23.30 2.79
CA ILE A 86 -19.23 23.13 2.28
C ILE A 86 -18.26 23.68 3.33
N PHE A 87 -17.23 22.88 3.66
CA PHE A 87 -16.15 23.25 4.56
C PHE A 87 -14.80 23.21 3.83
N TRP A 88 -14.10 24.34 3.80
CA TRP A 88 -12.77 24.43 3.19
C TRP A 88 -11.70 24.16 4.24
N CYS A 89 -10.93 23.11 4.03
CA CYS A 89 -9.83 22.76 4.92
C CYS A 89 -8.61 23.65 4.65
N ASP A 90 -8.10 24.28 5.70
CA ASP A 90 -6.95 25.20 5.65
C ASP A 90 -5.65 24.57 6.13
N GLY A 91 -5.72 23.41 6.78
CA GLY A 91 -4.55 22.68 7.29
C GLY A 91 -4.01 23.21 8.63
N THR A 92 -4.67 24.16 9.30
CA THR A 92 -4.22 24.74 10.58
C THR A 92 -4.50 23.80 11.78
N GLU A 93 -3.77 24.00 12.89
CA GLU A 93 -4.05 23.27 14.15
C GLU A 93 -5.41 23.64 14.75
N ALA A 94 -5.88 24.87 14.51
CA ALA A 94 -7.22 25.29 14.91
C ALA A 94 -8.31 24.49 14.20
N GLU A 95 -8.16 24.27 12.89
CA GLU A 95 -9.04 23.40 12.10
C GLU A 95 -8.99 21.95 12.61
N LYS A 96 -7.78 21.39 12.83
CA LYS A 96 -7.60 20.04 13.38
C LYS A 96 -8.41 19.85 14.65
N LYS A 97 -8.34 20.81 15.56
CA LYS A 97 -9.08 20.78 16.83
C LYS A 97 -10.59 20.73 16.59
N ILE A 98 -11.13 21.64 15.77
CA ILE A 98 -12.57 21.71 15.47
C ILE A 98 -13.06 20.42 14.83
N LEU A 99 -12.38 19.93 13.78
CA LEU A 99 -12.76 18.70 13.10
C LEU A 99 -12.66 17.47 14.00
N THR A 100 -11.66 17.41 14.87
CA THR A 100 -11.47 16.29 15.80
C THR A 100 -12.57 16.28 16.88
N GLU A 101 -12.88 17.44 17.49
CA GLU A 101 -13.97 17.57 18.46
C GLU A 101 -15.33 17.17 17.85
N GLU A 102 -15.59 17.59 16.61
CA GLU A 102 -16.80 17.20 15.89
C GLU A 102 -16.82 15.70 15.59
N ALA A 103 -15.72 15.12 15.13
CA ALA A 103 -15.63 13.69 14.84
C ALA A 103 -15.86 12.82 16.09
N VAL A 104 -15.37 13.26 17.25
CA VAL A 104 -15.62 12.62 18.54
C VAL A 104 -17.07 12.79 18.96
N ALA A 105 -17.63 14.00 18.88
CA ALA A 105 -19.04 14.27 19.24
C ALA A 105 -20.02 13.47 18.37
N ARG A 106 -19.68 13.21 17.10
CA ARG A 106 -20.47 12.37 16.16
C ARG A 106 -20.21 10.86 16.31
N GLY A 107 -19.30 10.44 17.18
CA GLY A 107 -18.92 9.03 17.35
C GLY A 107 -18.14 8.44 16.16
N VAL A 108 -17.64 9.27 15.24
CA VAL A 108 -16.76 8.83 14.14
C VAL A 108 -15.37 8.47 14.66
N LEU A 109 -14.90 9.22 15.67
CA LEU A 109 -13.67 8.94 16.41
C LEU A 109 -13.97 8.70 17.89
N ILE A 110 -13.19 7.81 18.50
CA ILE A 110 -13.14 7.62 19.95
C ILE A 110 -11.79 8.14 20.41
N GLN A 111 -11.78 9.06 21.38
CA GLN A 111 -10.54 9.53 21.98
C GLN A 111 -9.93 8.40 22.81
N LEU A 112 -8.67 8.10 22.55
CA LEU A 112 -7.90 7.12 23.32
C LEU A 112 -7.40 7.73 24.63
N ASN A 113 -6.88 6.88 25.53
CA ASN A 113 -6.34 7.30 26.81
C ASN A 113 -5.22 8.34 26.63
N PRO A 114 -5.43 9.61 27.00
CA PRO A 114 -4.48 10.69 26.68
C PRO A 114 -3.17 10.62 27.49
N GLN A 115 -3.15 9.85 28.58
CA GLN A 115 -1.94 9.64 29.37
C GLN A 115 -1.02 8.59 28.74
N LYS A 116 -1.59 7.62 28.00
CA LYS A 116 -0.84 6.57 27.31
C LYS A 116 -0.57 6.92 25.86
N LEU A 117 -1.55 7.51 25.19
CA LEU A 117 -1.59 7.78 23.75
C LEU A 117 -2.08 9.22 23.49
N PRO A 118 -1.26 10.23 23.83
CA PRO A 118 -1.64 11.63 23.67
C PRO A 118 -1.94 11.98 22.21
N GLY A 119 -3.05 12.67 21.96
CA GLY A 119 -3.47 13.05 20.61
C GLY A 119 -3.92 11.90 19.71
N CYS A 120 -4.10 10.69 20.28
CA CYS A 120 -4.50 9.53 19.51
C CYS A 120 -6.01 9.28 19.55
N TYR A 121 -6.52 8.76 18.43
CA TYR A 121 -7.94 8.46 18.24
C TYR A 121 -8.11 7.10 17.59
N TYR A 122 -9.29 6.51 17.79
CA TYR A 122 -9.68 5.25 17.20
C TYR A 122 -10.89 5.45 16.28
N HIS A 123 -10.82 4.86 15.09
CA HIS A 123 -11.91 4.76 14.13
C HIS A 123 -12.32 3.30 13.95
N ARG A 124 -13.63 3.04 13.94
CA ARG A 124 -14.20 1.73 13.60
C ARG A 124 -14.92 1.83 12.28
N SER A 125 -14.45 1.11 11.27
CA SER A 125 -15.10 1.09 9.96
C SER A 125 -16.29 0.11 9.92
N ASN A 126 -17.11 0.23 8.88
CA ASN A 126 -18.15 -0.76 8.60
C ASN A 126 -17.48 -2.14 8.35
N PRO A 127 -18.00 -3.23 8.91
CA PRO A 127 -17.46 -4.59 8.70
C PRO A 127 -17.41 -5.04 7.24
N LEU A 128 -18.19 -4.44 6.35
CA LEU A 128 -18.16 -4.70 4.90
C LEU A 128 -17.13 -3.82 4.16
N ASP A 129 -16.38 -2.97 4.89
CA ASP A 129 -15.44 -2.00 4.31
C ASP A 129 -14.15 -1.94 5.14
N VAL A 130 -13.37 -3.00 5.09
CA VAL A 130 -12.18 -3.23 5.93
C VAL A 130 -10.89 -3.48 5.15
N ALA A 131 -10.96 -3.45 3.82
CA ALA A 131 -9.83 -3.73 2.93
C ALA A 131 -9.93 -2.95 1.62
N ARG A 132 -8.84 -2.89 0.87
CA ARG A 132 -8.87 -2.40 -0.51
C ARG A 132 -9.74 -3.32 -1.37
N SER A 133 -10.52 -2.70 -2.23
CA SER A 133 -11.41 -3.39 -3.17
C SER A 133 -10.75 -3.42 -4.55
N GLU A 134 -9.83 -4.38 -4.77
CA GLU A 134 -9.08 -4.48 -6.04
C GLU A 134 -10.03 -4.80 -7.21
N GLU A 135 -11.02 -5.66 -6.99
CA GLU A 135 -12.06 -6.04 -7.96
C GLU A 135 -13.02 -4.89 -8.32
N ARG A 136 -13.02 -3.82 -7.52
CA ARG A 136 -13.84 -2.62 -7.72
C ARG A 136 -12.99 -1.39 -8.07
N THR A 137 -11.69 -1.59 -8.31
CA THR A 137 -10.76 -0.55 -8.74
C THR A 137 -10.60 -0.61 -10.25
N PHE A 138 -10.86 0.50 -10.95
CA PHE A 138 -10.87 0.59 -12.40
C PHE A 138 -9.90 1.64 -12.92
N ILE A 139 -9.29 1.34 -14.08
CA ILE A 139 -8.57 2.30 -14.90
C ILE A 139 -9.43 2.58 -16.13
N CYS A 140 -9.97 3.78 -16.20
CA CYS A 140 -10.89 4.23 -17.26
C CYS A 140 -10.11 5.02 -18.33
N SER A 141 -9.25 4.31 -19.07
CA SER A 141 -8.55 4.79 -20.26
C SER A 141 -9.44 4.70 -21.49
N GLU A 142 -9.07 5.38 -22.60
CA GLU A 142 -9.84 5.36 -23.85
C GLU A 142 -10.03 3.95 -24.40
N THR A 143 -9.00 3.11 -24.30
CA THR A 143 -9.04 1.73 -24.74
C THR A 143 -8.67 0.77 -23.61
N ALA A 144 -9.16 -0.45 -23.69
CA ALA A 144 -8.80 -1.53 -22.76
C ALA A 144 -7.29 -1.86 -22.83
N ASP A 145 -6.68 -1.70 -23.99
CA ASP A 145 -5.24 -1.93 -24.19
C ASP A 145 -4.39 -0.91 -23.40
N GLU A 146 -4.79 0.35 -23.35
CA GLU A 146 -4.09 1.36 -22.52
C GLU A 146 -4.12 1.02 -21.02
N ALA A 147 -5.22 0.45 -20.53
CA ALA A 147 -5.31 -0.04 -19.15
C ALA A 147 -4.46 -1.31 -18.95
N GLY A 148 -4.41 -2.14 -19.96
CA GLY A 148 -3.73 -3.43 -19.96
C GLY A 148 -4.47 -4.54 -19.22
N PRO A 149 -4.04 -5.79 -19.40
CA PRO A 149 -4.75 -6.96 -18.90
C PRO A 149 -4.66 -7.17 -17.37
N THR A 150 -3.89 -6.36 -16.68
CA THR A 150 -3.71 -6.42 -15.21
C THR A 150 -4.66 -5.51 -14.44
N ASN A 151 -5.36 -4.62 -15.12
CA ASN A 151 -6.33 -3.70 -14.53
C ASN A 151 -7.77 -4.06 -14.93
N ASN A 152 -8.72 -3.79 -14.05
CA ASN A 152 -10.12 -3.75 -14.46
C ASN A 152 -10.32 -2.48 -15.29
N TRP A 153 -10.96 -2.61 -16.44
CA TRP A 153 -11.24 -1.52 -17.35
C TRP A 153 -12.75 -1.33 -17.55
N MET A 154 -13.15 -0.10 -17.72
CA MET A 154 -14.47 0.31 -18.20
C MET A 154 -14.32 1.60 -19.01
N ALA A 155 -15.06 1.72 -20.10
CA ALA A 155 -15.03 2.93 -20.92
C ALA A 155 -15.32 4.19 -20.10
N PRO A 156 -14.57 5.28 -20.28
CA PRO A 156 -14.72 6.49 -19.46
C PRO A 156 -16.15 7.03 -19.43
N ALA A 157 -16.83 7.10 -20.57
CA ALA A 157 -18.19 7.60 -20.65
C ALA A 157 -19.20 6.75 -19.86
N GLU A 158 -19.09 5.42 -19.93
CA GLU A 158 -19.93 4.48 -19.18
C GLU A 158 -19.69 4.62 -17.67
N MET A 159 -18.42 4.63 -17.23
CA MET A 159 -18.10 4.78 -15.82
C MET A 159 -18.57 6.12 -15.27
N ARG A 160 -18.37 7.23 -16.01
CA ARG A 160 -18.85 8.56 -15.61
C ARG A 160 -20.36 8.62 -15.46
N ALA A 161 -21.12 8.04 -16.39
CA ALA A 161 -22.59 7.99 -16.29
C ALA A 161 -23.03 7.24 -15.03
N LYS A 162 -22.40 6.10 -14.75
CA LYS A 162 -22.66 5.29 -13.55
C LYS A 162 -22.33 6.05 -12.25
N LEU A 163 -21.15 6.66 -12.16
CA LEU A 163 -20.72 7.41 -10.97
C LEU A 163 -21.55 8.67 -10.77
N LYS A 164 -21.90 9.38 -11.83
CA LYS A 164 -22.79 10.54 -11.76
C LYS A 164 -24.15 10.16 -11.17
N ALA A 165 -24.73 9.03 -11.58
CA ALA A 165 -25.99 8.55 -11.02
C ALA A 165 -25.86 8.18 -9.53
N LEU A 166 -24.75 7.58 -9.10
CA LEU A 166 -24.50 7.24 -7.69
C LEU A 166 -24.28 8.48 -6.82
N CYS A 167 -23.51 9.46 -7.32
CA CYS A 167 -23.17 10.66 -6.56
C CYS A 167 -24.30 11.71 -6.53
N ALA A 168 -25.31 11.60 -7.40
CA ALA A 168 -26.41 12.57 -7.46
C ALA A 168 -27.19 12.64 -6.14
N GLY A 169 -27.06 13.77 -5.42
CA GLY A 169 -27.63 13.95 -4.07
C GLY A 169 -27.00 13.06 -3.00
N GLY A 170 -25.88 12.41 -3.28
CA GLY A 170 -25.23 11.45 -2.40
C GLY A 170 -24.68 12.02 -1.09
N MET A 171 -24.57 13.36 -0.99
CA MET A 171 -24.08 14.03 0.23
C MET A 171 -25.16 14.81 0.98
N ARG A 172 -26.45 14.60 0.66
CA ARG A 172 -27.54 15.31 1.34
C ARG A 172 -27.47 15.16 2.86
N GLY A 173 -27.59 16.28 3.59
CA GLY A 173 -27.51 16.31 5.05
C GLY A 173 -26.11 16.11 5.63
N ARG A 174 -25.08 15.98 4.77
CA ARG A 174 -23.66 15.84 5.16
C ARG A 174 -22.85 17.08 4.77
N THR A 175 -21.69 17.23 5.39
CA THR A 175 -20.72 18.27 5.05
C THR A 175 -19.82 17.79 3.92
N LEU A 176 -19.65 18.60 2.87
CA LEU A 176 -18.61 18.43 1.87
C LEU A 176 -17.33 19.10 2.38
N TYR A 177 -16.31 18.34 2.68
CA TYR A 177 -14.97 18.83 3.02
C TYR A 177 -14.17 19.00 1.72
N VAL A 178 -13.68 20.21 1.48
CA VAL A 178 -12.74 20.50 0.40
C VAL A 178 -11.35 20.41 0.98
N VAL A 179 -10.59 19.40 0.60
CA VAL A 179 -9.28 19.06 1.14
C VAL A 179 -8.18 19.32 0.11
N PRO A 180 -7.58 20.53 0.07
CA PRO A 180 -6.39 20.79 -0.73
C PRO A 180 -5.19 20.06 -0.11
N TYR A 181 -4.39 19.38 -0.94
CA TYR A 181 -3.20 18.68 -0.46
C TYR A 181 -2.08 18.69 -1.49
N LEU A 182 -0.85 18.64 -1.00
CA LEU A 182 0.37 18.53 -1.80
C LEU A 182 1.03 17.18 -1.52
N MET A 183 1.27 16.40 -2.57
CA MET A 183 2.12 15.22 -2.54
C MET A 183 3.50 15.62 -3.02
N GLY A 184 4.51 15.33 -2.18
CA GLY A 184 5.89 15.73 -2.38
C GLY A 184 6.32 16.94 -1.53
N PRO A 185 7.64 17.17 -1.39
CA PRO A 185 8.18 18.31 -0.67
C PRO A 185 7.82 19.64 -1.37
N PRO A 186 7.47 20.69 -0.63
CA PRO A 186 7.26 22.02 -1.21
C PRO A 186 8.48 22.45 -2.03
N GLY A 187 8.23 23.03 -3.21
CA GLY A 187 9.29 23.48 -4.12
C GLY A 187 9.89 22.39 -5.03
N SER A 188 9.53 21.12 -4.86
CA SER A 188 9.98 20.08 -5.78
C SER A 188 9.23 20.14 -7.11
N GLY A 189 9.96 20.03 -8.20
CA GLY A 189 9.36 19.92 -9.55
C GLY A 189 8.60 18.60 -9.80
N LEU A 190 8.70 17.62 -8.89
CA LEU A 190 7.89 16.40 -8.93
C LEU A 190 6.60 16.52 -8.11
N SER A 191 6.49 17.51 -7.21
CA SER A 191 5.32 17.63 -6.35
C SER A 191 4.04 17.87 -7.15
N LYS A 192 2.95 17.26 -6.71
CA LYS A 192 1.64 17.31 -7.37
C LYS A 192 0.59 17.79 -6.38
N VAL A 193 -0.21 18.76 -6.83
CA VAL A 193 -1.38 19.22 -6.07
C VAL A 193 -2.56 18.30 -6.33
N GLY A 194 -3.29 17.98 -5.28
CA GLY A 194 -4.61 17.36 -5.39
C GLY A 194 -5.63 18.11 -4.55
N ILE A 195 -6.87 18.03 -4.97
CA ILE A 195 -8.03 18.51 -4.22
C ILE A 195 -8.96 17.32 -4.04
N GLU A 196 -9.18 16.91 -2.82
CA GLU A 196 -10.14 15.86 -2.51
C GLU A 196 -11.43 16.47 -1.95
N LEU A 197 -12.55 16.17 -2.60
CA LEU A 197 -13.89 16.48 -2.15
C LEU A 197 -14.46 15.25 -1.46
N THR A 198 -14.76 15.33 -0.16
CA THR A 198 -15.22 14.17 0.62
C THR A 198 -16.33 14.55 1.59
N ASP A 199 -17.28 13.65 1.83
CA ASP A 199 -18.28 13.79 2.88
C ASP A 199 -17.92 13.06 4.18
N SER A 200 -16.65 12.62 4.31
CA SER A 200 -16.13 11.93 5.49
C SER A 200 -15.14 12.78 6.27
N ILE A 201 -15.49 13.12 7.50
CA ILE A 201 -14.59 13.81 8.43
C ILE A 201 -13.38 12.94 8.82
N TYR A 202 -13.52 11.60 8.84
CA TYR A 202 -12.41 10.66 9.02
C TYR A 202 -11.37 10.79 7.91
N VAL A 203 -11.84 10.94 6.66
CA VAL A 203 -10.96 11.12 5.50
C VAL A 203 -10.22 12.46 5.60
N ALA A 204 -10.92 13.56 5.89
CA ALA A 204 -10.30 14.87 6.04
C ALA A 204 -9.18 14.86 7.11
N LEU A 205 -9.45 14.27 8.30
CA LEU A 205 -8.46 14.14 9.38
C LEU A 205 -7.31 13.19 9.02
N SER A 206 -7.57 12.11 8.30
CA SER A 206 -6.53 11.18 7.85
C SER A 206 -5.65 11.78 6.75
N MET A 207 -6.24 12.51 5.81
CA MET A 207 -5.50 13.23 4.75
C MET A 207 -4.56 14.27 5.32
N ARG A 208 -4.96 14.95 6.41
CA ARG A 208 -4.10 15.86 7.16
C ARG A 208 -2.81 15.21 7.66
N ILE A 209 -2.87 13.94 8.07
CA ILE A 209 -1.71 13.18 8.54
C ILE A 209 -0.84 12.74 7.37
N VAL A 210 -1.44 12.15 6.33
CA VAL A 210 -0.69 11.47 5.27
C VAL A 210 -0.22 12.39 4.14
N THR A 211 -0.70 13.64 4.08
CA THR A 211 -0.33 14.62 3.06
C THR A 211 0.09 15.95 3.68
N ARG A 212 0.63 16.84 2.87
CA ARG A 212 0.84 18.25 3.24
C ARG A 212 -0.43 19.03 2.86
N MET A 213 -1.38 19.13 3.81
CA MET A 213 -2.73 19.65 3.57
C MET A 213 -2.82 21.16 3.75
N GLY A 214 -3.76 21.78 3.05
CA GLY A 214 -4.20 23.15 3.26
C GLY A 214 -3.49 24.20 2.39
N GLN A 215 -3.13 25.34 2.99
CA GLN A 215 -2.66 26.52 2.27
C GLN A 215 -1.42 26.26 1.40
N ALA A 216 -0.49 25.41 1.88
CA ALA A 216 0.72 25.08 1.11
C ALA A 216 0.40 24.44 -0.26
N ALA A 217 -0.67 23.68 -0.35
CA ALA A 217 -1.12 23.11 -1.62
C ALA A 217 -1.74 24.18 -2.52
N LEU A 218 -2.54 25.07 -1.97
CA LEU A 218 -3.16 26.18 -2.72
C LEU A 218 -2.12 27.20 -3.22
N ASP A 219 -1.11 27.49 -2.42
CA ASP A 219 0.01 28.35 -2.80
C ASP A 219 0.83 27.74 -3.96
N HIS A 220 1.05 26.43 -3.90
CA HIS A 220 1.75 25.70 -4.97
C HIS A 220 0.92 25.67 -6.26
N LEU A 221 -0.40 25.49 -6.17
CA LEU A 221 -1.31 25.54 -7.30
C LEU A 221 -1.39 26.96 -7.91
N GLY A 222 -1.48 27.99 -7.09
CA GLY A 222 -1.64 29.37 -7.51
C GLY A 222 -2.86 29.53 -8.44
N ARG A 223 -2.63 30.01 -9.67
CA ARG A 223 -3.64 30.12 -10.73
C ARG A 223 -3.57 28.97 -11.74
N GLY A 224 -2.74 27.97 -11.48
CA GLY A 224 -2.60 26.80 -12.33
C GLY A 224 -3.88 25.98 -12.41
N GLU A 225 -4.03 25.21 -13.48
CA GLU A 225 -5.19 24.35 -13.73
C GLU A 225 -4.88 22.87 -13.51
N ASP A 226 -3.60 22.53 -13.36
CA ASP A 226 -3.13 21.16 -13.21
C ASP A 226 -3.15 20.73 -11.74
N PHE A 227 -4.28 20.18 -11.32
CA PHE A 227 -4.42 19.51 -10.05
C PHE A 227 -5.20 18.21 -10.21
N ASN A 228 -4.91 17.22 -9.37
CA ASN A 228 -5.67 15.99 -9.30
C ASN A 228 -7.08 16.28 -8.73
N ARG A 229 -8.09 15.87 -9.46
CA ARG A 229 -9.50 15.97 -9.04
C ARG A 229 -9.92 14.69 -8.35
N GLY A 230 -10.11 14.76 -7.04
CA GLY A 230 -10.56 13.65 -6.22
C GLY A 230 -12.00 13.87 -5.73
N LEU A 231 -12.94 13.00 -6.09
CA LEU A 231 -14.29 13.00 -5.52
C LEU A 231 -14.50 11.70 -4.73
N HIS A 232 -14.84 11.83 -3.46
CA HIS A 232 -15.23 10.72 -2.59
C HIS A 232 -16.64 10.94 -2.05
N CYS A 233 -17.56 10.00 -2.37
CA CYS A 233 -18.91 9.94 -1.84
C CYS A 233 -19.06 8.68 -0.99
N MET A 234 -19.22 8.83 0.32
CA MET A 234 -19.35 7.71 1.26
C MET A 234 -20.61 6.89 1.01
N LEU A 235 -21.69 7.50 0.57
CA LEU A 235 -22.99 6.88 0.34
C LEU A 235 -23.47 6.08 1.57
N ASP A 236 -24.03 4.89 1.32
CA ASP A 236 -24.50 3.91 2.32
C ASP A 236 -23.49 2.79 2.62
N LEU A 237 -22.27 2.83 2.03
CA LEU A 237 -21.21 1.83 2.13
C LEU A 237 -21.60 0.45 1.54
N ASP A 238 -22.62 0.36 0.68
CA ASP A 238 -22.97 -0.88 -0.02
C ASP A 238 -21.82 -1.30 -0.97
N PRO A 239 -21.25 -2.51 -0.81
CA PRO A 239 -20.21 -3.03 -1.70
C PRO A 239 -20.62 -3.07 -3.19
N LYS A 240 -21.91 -3.15 -3.51
CA LYS A 240 -22.42 -3.12 -4.89
C LYS A 240 -22.24 -1.75 -5.56
N SER A 241 -22.35 -0.68 -4.77
CA SER A 241 -22.17 0.72 -5.20
C SER A 241 -20.73 1.20 -5.09
N ARG A 242 -19.80 0.31 -4.64
CA ARG A 242 -18.39 0.65 -4.46
C ARG A 242 -17.67 0.66 -5.78
N TYR A 243 -17.02 1.78 -6.08
CA TYR A 243 -16.12 1.97 -7.22
C TYR A 243 -14.95 2.87 -6.81
N ILE A 244 -13.76 2.52 -7.26
CA ILE A 244 -12.57 3.37 -7.19
C ILE A 244 -12.08 3.54 -8.63
N ALA A 245 -12.61 4.55 -9.32
CA ALA A 245 -12.39 4.77 -10.75
C ALA A 245 -11.33 5.85 -10.98
N HIS A 246 -10.33 5.54 -11.78
CA HIS A 246 -9.26 6.45 -12.19
C HIS A 246 -9.45 6.82 -13.64
N PHE A 247 -9.36 8.11 -13.94
CA PHE A 247 -9.42 8.69 -15.30
C PHE A 247 -8.05 9.33 -15.61
N PRO A 248 -7.08 8.54 -16.11
CA PRO A 248 -5.69 9.00 -16.20
C PRO A 248 -5.50 10.24 -17.08
N ARG A 249 -6.27 10.37 -18.17
CA ARG A 249 -6.17 11.54 -19.08
C ARG A 249 -6.66 12.83 -18.43
N ASP A 250 -7.65 12.74 -17.54
CA ASP A 250 -8.28 13.89 -16.90
C ASP A 250 -7.65 14.20 -15.53
N ASN A 251 -6.64 13.43 -15.11
CA ASN A 251 -6.03 13.51 -13.78
C ASN A 251 -7.10 13.50 -12.67
N GLU A 252 -8.05 12.54 -12.76
CA GLU A 252 -9.21 12.49 -11.89
C GLU A 252 -9.38 11.10 -11.27
N VAL A 253 -9.86 11.06 -10.03
CA VAL A 253 -10.28 9.84 -9.35
C VAL A 253 -11.61 10.05 -8.64
N ILE A 254 -12.51 9.06 -8.79
CA ILE A 254 -13.82 9.08 -8.10
C ILE A 254 -13.94 7.78 -7.32
N SER A 255 -14.16 7.92 -5.99
CA SER A 255 -14.38 6.80 -5.07
C SER A 255 -15.78 6.87 -4.47
N THR A 256 -16.53 5.77 -4.50
CA THR A 256 -17.89 5.68 -3.98
C THR A 256 -18.06 4.49 -3.04
N ALA A 257 -18.99 4.62 -2.07
CA ALA A 257 -19.44 3.57 -1.16
C ALA A 257 -18.31 2.87 -0.38
N SER A 258 -17.32 3.63 0.05
CA SER A 258 -16.25 3.19 0.95
C SER A 258 -15.93 4.31 1.93
N ASN A 259 -15.41 3.94 3.10
CA ASN A 259 -14.78 4.83 4.08
C ASN A 259 -13.48 4.19 4.61
N TYR A 260 -12.97 3.15 3.93
CA TYR A 260 -11.71 2.51 4.26
C TYR A 260 -10.54 3.28 3.65
N GLY A 261 -9.55 3.68 4.47
CA GLY A 261 -8.44 4.56 4.08
C GLY A 261 -7.73 4.16 2.79
N GLY A 262 -7.55 2.86 2.52
CA GLY A 262 -6.93 2.38 1.27
C GLY A 262 -7.74 2.65 -0.01
N ASN A 263 -9.05 2.96 0.11
CA ASN A 263 -9.93 3.27 -1.01
C ASN A 263 -10.23 4.77 -1.12
N VAL A 264 -10.07 5.52 -0.02
CA VAL A 264 -10.61 6.88 0.11
C VAL A 264 -9.56 7.95 0.46
N LEU A 265 -8.34 7.60 0.85
CA LEU A 265 -7.23 8.55 0.95
C LEU A 265 -6.62 8.71 -0.45
N LEU A 266 -7.26 9.55 -1.27
CA LEU A 266 -7.04 9.59 -2.72
C LEU A 266 -5.64 10.08 -3.11
N GLY A 267 -5.00 10.87 -2.26
CA GLY A 267 -3.60 11.29 -2.43
C GLY A 267 -2.60 10.13 -2.40
N LYS A 268 -2.87 9.08 -1.59
CA LYS A 268 -1.89 8.01 -1.35
C LYS A 268 -1.80 7.03 -2.54
N LYS A 269 -2.70 6.07 -2.65
CA LYS A 269 -2.58 4.99 -3.67
C LYS A 269 -3.18 5.38 -5.02
N CYS A 270 -4.14 6.27 -5.04
CA CYS A 270 -4.78 6.70 -6.28
C CYS A 270 -3.92 7.72 -7.04
N LEU A 271 -3.60 8.87 -6.43
CA LEU A 271 -2.75 9.86 -7.08
C LEU A 271 -1.29 9.40 -7.12
N SER A 272 -0.70 9.04 -5.96
CA SER A 272 0.76 8.85 -5.91
C SER A 272 1.28 7.61 -6.62
N LEU A 273 0.41 6.62 -6.89
CA LEU A 273 0.81 5.41 -7.63
C LEU A 273 0.02 5.21 -8.91
N ARG A 274 -1.31 5.01 -8.87
CA ARG A 274 -2.04 4.64 -10.10
C ARG A 274 -2.04 5.77 -11.13
N LEU A 275 -2.48 6.97 -10.77
CA LEU A 275 -2.36 8.13 -11.66
C LEU A 275 -0.89 8.57 -11.79
N GLY A 276 -0.12 8.52 -10.70
CA GLY A 276 1.30 8.87 -10.67
C GLY A 276 2.14 8.06 -11.64
N SER A 277 1.91 6.74 -11.76
CA SER A 277 2.64 5.91 -12.74
C SER A 277 2.32 6.30 -14.18
N TYR A 278 1.07 6.66 -14.48
CA TYR A 278 0.68 7.17 -15.79
C TYR A 278 1.30 8.54 -16.09
N LEU A 279 1.23 9.49 -15.14
CA LEU A 279 1.85 10.81 -15.27
C LEU A 279 3.37 10.68 -15.43
N ALA A 280 3.98 9.82 -14.62
CA ALA A 280 5.41 9.55 -14.66
C ALA A 280 5.88 9.06 -16.05
N GLN A 281 5.12 8.17 -16.68
CA GLN A 281 5.41 7.72 -18.05
C GLN A 281 5.36 8.89 -19.05
N LYS A 282 4.43 9.82 -18.90
CA LYS A 282 4.29 10.99 -19.79
C LYS A 282 5.39 12.03 -19.57
N GLU A 283 5.73 12.27 -18.32
CA GLU A 283 6.65 13.32 -17.91
C GLU A 283 8.12 12.83 -17.81
N GLY A 284 8.36 11.52 -17.89
CA GLY A 284 9.70 10.94 -17.89
C GLY A 284 10.33 10.78 -16.51
N TRP A 285 9.54 10.45 -15.48
CA TRP A 285 9.96 10.06 -14.14
C TRP A 285 9.31 8.71 -13.74
N LEU A 286 9.59 8.17 -12.54
CA LEU A 286 9.04 6.91 -12.06
C LEU A 286 8.23 7.14 -10.79
N ALA A 287 7.06 6.50 -10.67
CA ALA A 287 6.25 6.45 -9.45
C ALA A 287 6.15 4.98 -8.99
N GLU A 288 6.78 4.70 -7.85
CA GLU A 288 7.05 3.33 -7.43
C GLU A 288 6.55 3.04 -6.01
N HIS A 289 6.08 1.81 -5.79
CA HIS A 289 5.71 1.31 -4.47
C HIS A 289 6.97 0.89 -3.70
N MET A 290 7.80 1.88 -3.37
CA MET A 290 9.10 1.68 -2.75
C MET A 290 9.27 2.48 -1.47
N LEU A 291 9.93 1.89 -0.47
CA LEU A 291 10.54 2.63 0.63
C LEU A 291 11.75 3.42 0.11
N ILE A 292 12.16 4.45 0.87
CA ILE A 292 13.44 5.15 0.70
C ILE A 292 14.10 5.25 2.08
N LEU A 293 15.32 4.74 2.20
CA LEU A 293 16.13 4.87 3.42
C LEU A 293 17.52 5.42 3.11
N CYS A 294 18.15 5.98 4.12
CA CYS A 294 19.56 6.34 4.12
C CYS A 294 20.32 5.42 5.08
N ALA A 295 21.36 4.77 4.59
CA ALA A 295 22.35 4.08 5.40
C ALA A 295 23.58 4.99 5.55
N GLN A 296 23.84 5.48 6.76
CA GLN A 296 25.00 6.31 7.07
C GLN A 296 26.04 5.46 7.81
N SER A 297 27.25 5.38 7.25
CA SER A 297 28.37 4.67 7.85
C SER A 297 28.92 5.42 9.09
N PRO A 298 29.73 4.76 9.95
CA PRO A 298 30.41 5.45 11.06
C PRO A 298 31.30 6.61 10.63
N GLY A 299 31.83 6.56 9.40
CA GLY A 299 32.61 7.65 8.79
C GLY A 299 31.78 8.80 8.23
N GLY A 300 30.45 8.76 8.35
CA GLY A 300 29.54 9.81 7.89
C GLY A 300 29.10 9.70 6.43
N GLU A 301 29.59 8.71 5.66
CA GLU A 301 29.18 8.48 4.27
C GLU A 301 27.72 8.02 4.21
N LYS A 302 26.90 8.69 3.39
CA LYS A 302 25.49 8.40 3.19
C LYS A 302 25.24 7.63 1.91
N THR A 303 24.49 6.54 1.98
CA THR A 303 24.04 5.74 0.83
C THR A 303 22.52 5.64 0.86
N TYR A 304 21.87 6.12 -0.19
CA TYR A 304 20.41 6.10 -0.29
C TYR A 304 19.96 4.89 -1.10
N VAL A 305 18.96 4.21 -0.56
CA VAL A 305 18.42 2.96 -1.08
C VAL A 305 16.91 3.07 -1.23
N ALA A 306 16.38 2.70 -2.39
CA ALA A 306 14.95 2.50 -2.55
C ALA A 306 14.63 1.01 -2.69
N GLY A 307 13.47 0.56 -2.16
CA GLY A 307 13.15 -0.86 -2.14
C GLY A 307 11.67 -1.16 -2.33
N ALA A 308 11.37 -1.99 -3.33
CA ALA A 308 10.03 -2.51 -3.62
C ALA A 308 9.83 -3.86 -2.93
N PHE A 309 8.77 -3.97 -2.16
CA PHE A 309 8.40 -5.19 -1.45
C PHE A 309 6.89 -5.38 -1.54
N PRO A 310 6.38 -6.53 -2.00
CA PRO A 310 4.98 -6.89 -1.89
C PRO A 310 4.48 -6.83 -0.44
N SER A 311 3.17 -6.84 -0.26
CA SER A 311 2.56 -6.79 1.07
C SER A 311 3.10 -7.88 2.00
N ALA A 312 3.37 -7.54 3.25
CA ALA A 312 3.90 -8.42 4.29
C ALA A 312 5.29 -9.02 4.00
N CYS A 313 6.09 -8.41 3.11
CA CYS A 313 7.47 -8.82 2.83
C CYS A 313 8.53 -8.02 3.63
N GLY A 314 8.11 -7.21 4.61
CA GLY A 314 9.01 -6.51 5.54
C GLY A 314 9.42 -5.10 5.13
N LYS A 315 8.71 -4.45 4.17
CA LYS A 315 9.04 -3.11 3.66
C LYS A 315 9.19 -2.07 4.78
N THR A 316 8.16 -1.85 5.59
CA THR A 316 8.18 -0.86 6.69
C THR A 316 9.25 -1.19 7.74
N ASN A 317 9.43 -2.47 8.09
CA ASN A 317 10.47 -2.87 9.03
C ASN A 317 11.88 -2.59 8.48
N PHE A 318 12.08 -2.73 7.16
CA PHE A 318 13.35 -2.43 6.53
C PHE A 318 13.58 -0.91 6.41
N ALA A 319 12.54 -0.13 6.11
CA ALA A 319 12.61 1.33 6.09
C ALA A 319 12.97 1.96 7.44
N MET A 320 12.56 1.29 8.53
CA MET A 320 12.74 1.72 9.92
C MET A 320 13.74 0.84 10.69
N LEU A 321 14.64 0.18 9.99
CA LEU A 321 15.60 -0.77 10.55
C LEU A 321 16.46 -0.11 11.63
N VAL A 322 16.60 -0.81 12.76
CA VAL A 322 17.55 -0.45 13.83
C VAL A 322 18.73 -1.41 13.72
N PRO A 323 19.95 -0.91 13.44
CA PRO A 323 21.14 -1.76 13.36
C PRO A 323 21.39 -2.53 14.69
N PRO A 324 21.82 -3.81 14.62
CA PRO A 324 22.17 -4.53 15.83
C PRO A 324 23.45 -3.94 16.47
N PRO A 325 23.71 -4.18 17.77
CA PRO A 325 24.83 -3.56 18.51
C PRO A 325 26.21 -3.75 17.87
N HIS A 326 26.42 -4.83 17.14
CA HIS A 326 27.67 -5.08 16.39
C HIS A 326 27.96 -4.00 15.34
N PHE A 327 26.92 -3.35 14.81
CA PHE A 327 27.04 -2.24 13.85
C PHE A 327 26.98 -0.87 14.54
N ALA A 328 27.59 -0.75 15.71
CA ALA A 328 27.68 0.54 16.40
C ALA A 328 28.28 1.64 15.48
N GLY A 329 27.64 2.81 15.50
CA GLY A 329 28.02 3.93 14.63
C GLY A 329 27.30 3.99 13.28
N TRP A 330 26.72 2.90 12.79
CA TRP A 330 25.82 2.95 11.64
C TRP A 330 24.50 3.57 12.03
N LYS A 331 23.94 4.40 11.14
CA LYS A 331 22.61 5.01 11.32
C LYS A 331 21.76 4.71 10.09
N ILE A 332 20.58 4.18 10.33
CA ILE A 332 19.56 4.02 9.29
C ILE A 332 18.49 5.06 9.55
N THR A 333 18.21 5.90 8.56
CA THR A 333 17.14 6.91 8.64
C THR A 333 16.14 6.72 7.53
N THR A 334 14.86 6.99 7.86
CA THR A 334 13.72 6.79 6.96
C THR A 334 13.42 8.09 6.22
N ILE A 335 13.38 8.08 4.90
CA ILE A 335 12.89 9.17 4.05
C ILE A 335 11.42 8.93 3.70
N GLY A 336 11.06 7.68 3.40
CA GLY A 336 9.69 7.23 3.17
C GLY A 336 9.59 5.72 3.30
N ASP A 337 8.44 5.20 3.72
CA ASP A 337 8.26 3.76 3.91
C ASP A 337 7.48 3.06 2.80
N ASP A 338 6.83 3.82 1.90
CA ASP A 338 5.81 3.24 1.04
C ASP A 338 5.87 3.66 -0.43
N ILE A 339 6.15 4.92 -0.75
CA ILE A 339 6.13 5.47 -2.11
C ILE A 339 7.38 6.28 -2.41
N ALA A 340 7.95 6.07 -3.59
CA ALA A 340 9.06 6.84 -4.12
C ALA A 340 8.71 7.42 -5.51
N TRP A 341 8.93 8.72 -5.71
CA TRP A 341 8.92 9.34 -7.02
C TRP A 341 10.35 9.65 -7.44
N MET A 342 10.76 9.17 -8.62
CA MET A 342 12.16 9.20 -9.02
C MET A 342 12.35 9.81 -10.40
N ARG A 343 13.37 10.67 -10.54
CA ARG A 343 13.75 11.29 -11.82
C ARG A 343 15.27 11.28 -12.02
N PRO A 344 15.75 11.34 -13.27
CA PRO A 344 17.15 11.60 -13.54
C PRO A 344 17.55 12.98 -13.01
N GLY A 345 18.66 13.03 -12.29
CA GLY A 345 19.31 14.27 -11.88
C GLY A 345 20.28 14.80 -12.92
N PRO A 346 20.79 16.04 -12.74
CA PRO A 346 21.71 16.67 -13.67
C PRO A 346 23.10 16.00 -13.73
N ASP A 347 23.45 15.24 -12.70
CA ASP A 347 24.69 14.46 -12.59
C ASP A 347 24.60 13.05 -13.18
N GLY A 348 23.44 12.72 -13.80
CA GLY A 348 23.20 11.42 -14.41
C GLY A 348 22.83 10.29 -13.44
N ARG A 349 22.60 10.60 -12.16
CA ARG A 349 22.05 9.68 -11.15
C ARG A 349 20.52 9.71 -11.12
N LEU A 350 19.93 8.72 -10.48
CA LEU A 350 18.49 8.68 -10.19
C LEU A 350 18.23 9.33 -8.83
N TYR A 351 17.38 10.35 -8.78
CA TYR A 351 16.99 11.04 -7.55
C TYR A 351 15.57 10.67 -7.15
N ALA A 352 15.33 10.47 -5.86
CA ALA A 352 14.03 10.12 -5.33
C ALA A 352 13.53 11.14 -4.29
N ILE A 353 12.23 11.42 -4.32
CA ILE A 353 11.50 12.09 -3.25
C ILE A 353 10.45 11.15 -2.67
N ASN A 354 10.09 11.37 -1.40
CA ASN A 354 8.91 10.78 -0.78
C ASN A 354 7.72 11.74 -0.95
N PRO A 355 6.63 11.33 -1.63
CA PRO A 355 5.47 12.19 -1.79
C PRO A 355 4.65 12.37 -0.51
N GLU A 356 4.75 11.46 0.45
CA GLU A 356 3.90 11.39 1.64
C GLU A 356 4.44 12.23 2.81
N ASN A 357 3.55 12.58 3.76
CA ASN A 357 3.87 13.27 5.01
C ASN A 357 3.57 12.42 6.25
N GLY A 358 2.92 11.28 6.08
CA GLY A 358 2.54 10.37 7.17
C GLY A 358 2.51 8.92 6.73
N TYR A 359 2.63 8.04 7.72
CA TYR A 359 2.50 6.60 7.57
C TYR A 359 1.03 6.18 7.53
N PHE A 360 0.72 5.18 6.72
CA PHE A 360 -0.55 4.44 6.78
C PHE A 360 -0.24 2.95 6.83
N GLY A 361 0.19 2.49 7.99
CA GLY A 361 0.75 1.16 8.22
C GLY A 361 -0.27 0.11 8.65
N VAL A 362 0.11 -1.16 8.55
CA VAL A 362 -0.61 -2.32 9.12
C VAL A 362 -0.19 -2.49 10.57
N ALA A 363 -1.16 -2.61 11.48
CA ALA A 363 -0.89 -2.76 12.91
C ALA A 363 -0.48 -4.20 13.31
N PRO A 364 -1.18 -5.28 12.90
CA PRO A 364 -0.88 -6.64 13.30
C PRO A 364 0.58 -7.04 13.04
N GLY A 365 1.22 -7.66 14.06
CA GLY A 365 2.61 -8.09 14.02
C GLY A 365 3.65 -7.00 14.28
N THR A 366 3.25 -5.71 14.33
CA THR A 366 4.14 -4.61 14.71
C THR A 366 4.27 -4.57 16.24
N ASN A 367 5.49 -4.60 16.75
CA ASN A 367 5.76 -4.55 18.18
C ASN A 367 7.15 -3.96 18.49
N GLN A 368 7.45 -3.78 19.77
CA GLN A 368 8.69 -3.16 20.23
C GLN A 368 9.95 -3.94 19.86
N GLU A 369 9.86 -5.26 19.70
CA GLU A 369 11.02 -6.09 19.34
C GLU A 369 11.30 -6.08 17.84
N THR A 370 10.23 -6.08 17.03
CA THR A 370 10.34 -6.19 15.57
C THR A 370 10.51 -4.83 14.88
N ASN A 371 9.94 -3.75 15.45
CA ASN A 371 10.03 -2.40 14.89
C ASN A 371 9.82 -1.33 15.96
N PRO A 372 10.84 -1.03 16.80
CA PRO A 372 10.73 -0.02 17.85
C PRO A 372 10.48 1.39 17.30
N ASN A 373 11.00 1.73 16.10
CA ASN A 373 10.77 3.03 15.48
C ASN A 373 9.30 3.22 15.06
N ALA A 374 8.66 2.18 14.51
CA ALA A 374 7.23 2.24 14.22
C ALA A 374 6.39 2.38 15.50
N MET A 375 6.73 1.63 16.56
CA MET A 375 6.04 1.75 17.84
C MET A 375 6.18 3.15 18.46
N ALA A 376 7.34 3.77 18.34
CA ALA A 376 7.54 5.15 18.75
C ALA A 376 6.72 6.12 17.87
N ALA A 377 6.72 5.94 16.55
CA ALA A 377 6.00 6.81 15.63
C ALA A 377 4.48 6.83 15.86
N ILE A 378 3.91 5.72 16.33
CA ILE A 378 2.46 5.61 16.57
C ILE A 378 2.05 5.89 18.01
N SER A 379 2.96 6.28 18.89
CA SER A 379 2.67 6.50 20.31
C SER A 379 1.89 7.80 20.59
N HIS A 380 1.82 8.71 19.63
CA HIS A 380 1.09 9.98 19.75
C HIS A 380 0.56 10.48 18.39
N ASP A 381 -0.42 11.38 18.41
CA ASP A 381 -1.01 12.04 17.22
C ASP A 381 -1.45 11.06 16.10
N THR A 382 -1.94 9.89 16.47
CA THR A 382 -2.23 8.78 15.56
C THR A 382 -3.72 8.46 15.51
N ILE A 383 -4.24 8.17 14.32
CA ILE A 383 -5.57 7.58 14.14
C ILE A 383 -5.41 6.08 13.90
N TYR A 384 -5.91 5.28 14.83
CA TYR A 384 -5.97 3.82 14.70
C TYR A 384 -7.31 3.40 14.09
N THR A 385 -7.27 2.41 13.20
CA THR A 385 -8.48 1.89 12.54
C THR A 385 -8.57 0.39 12.71
N ASN A 386 -9.69 -0.09 13.26
CA ASN A 386 -10.03 -1.51 13.42
C ASN A 386 -9.03 -2.34 14.25
N VAL A 387 -8.30 -1.73 15.15
CA VAL A 387 -7.56 -2.42 16.22
C VAL A 387 -8.52 -2.81 17.36
N ALA A 388 -8.09 -3.59 18.34
CA ALA A 388 -8.84 -3.84 19.56
C ALA A 388 -8.58 -2.75 20.60
N LEU A 389 -9.53 -2.57 21.53
CA LEU A 389 -9.42 -1.61 22.63
C LEU A 389 -9.36 -2.35 23.97
N THR A 390 -8.46 -1.90 24.85
CA THR A 390 -8.44 -2.30 26.26
C THR A 390 -9.54 -1.57 27.04
N PRO A 391 -9.92 -2.04 28.25
CA PRO A 391 -10.94 -1.35 29.07
C PRO A 391 -10.58 0.11 29.43
N ASP A 392 -9.29 0.45 29.47
CA ASP A 392 -8.78 1.80 29.76
C ASP A 392 -8.46 2.61 28.51
N LEU A 393 -9.02 2.22 27.36
CA LEU A 393 -8.90 2.90 26.06
C LEU A 393 -7.45 2.98 25.53
N ASP A 394 -6.62 1.95 25.79
CA ASP A 394 -5.40 1.70 25.01
C ASP A 394 -5.75 0.79 23.80
N VAL A 395 -4.85 0.71 22.84
CA VAL A 395 -5.01 -0.11 21.63
C VAL A 395 -4.25 -1.43 21.74
N TRP A 396 -4.80 -2.48 21.13
CA TRP A 396 -4.13 -3.77 21.05
C TRP A 396 -4.40 -4.44 19.67
N TRP A 397 -3.45 -5.27 19.24
CA TRP A 397 -3.53 -6.12 18.04
C TRP A 397 -2.68 -7.36 18.20
N GLU A 398 -2.94 -8.38 17.41
CA GLU A 398 -2.22 -9.65 17.42
C GLU A 398 -0.71 -9.42 17.16
N GLY A 399 0.10 -9.91 18.08
CA GLY A 399 1.55 -9.76 18.05
C GLY A 399 2.10 -8.44 18.64
N LYS A 400 1.25 -7.55 19.21
CA LYS A 400 1.71 -6.36 19.92
C LYS A 400 2.47 -6.73 21.20
N THR A 401 1.96 -7.71 21.95
CA THR A 401 2.52 -8.22 23.21
C THR A 401 2.64 -9.73 23.18
N LYS A 402 3.55 -10.31 23.95
CA LYS A 402 3.69 -11.76 24.12
C LYS A 402 2.52 -12.35 24.90
N GLU A 403 2.13 -11.65 25.96
CA GLU A 403 0.97 -12.02 26.79
C GLU A 403 -0.30 -11.42 26.19
N LEU A 404 -1.35 -12.23 26.13
CA LEU A 404 -2.66 -11.81 25.67
C LEU A 404 -3.38 -11.04 26.79
N PRO A 405 -3.98 -9.87 26.53
CA PRO A 405 -4.82 -9.19 27.50
C PRO A 405 -6.02 -10.06 27.90
N PRO A 406 -6.40 -10.05 29.18
CA PRO A 406 -7.50 -10.92 29.67
C PRO A 406 -8.86 -10.53 29.10
N GLN A 407 -9.04 -9.25 28.75
CA GLN A 407 -10.29 -8.69 28.22
C GLN A 407 -10.01 -7.54 27.26
N LEU A 408 -10.68 -7.54 26.12
CA LEU A 408 -10.65 -6.47 25.12
C LEU A 408 -12.05 -6.20 24.58
N THR A 409 -12.23 -5.06 23.94
CA THR A 409 -13.29 -4.83 22.94
C THR A 409 -12.70 -5.07 21.57
N ASP A 410 -13.26 -6.00 20.80
CA ASP A 410 -12.76 -6.30 19.46
C ASP A 410 -13.04 -5.16 18.46
N TRP A 411 -12.49 -5.29 17.27
CA TRP A 411 -12.64 -4.29 16.22
C TRP A 411 -14.11 -4.10 15.76
N LYS A 412 -15.00 -5.06 16.04
CA LYS A 412 -16.45 -4.94 15.76
C LYS A 412 -17.22 -4.30 16.93
N GLY A 413 -16.55 -4.04 18.06
CA GLY A 413 -17.16 -3.49 19.26
C GLY A 413 -17.78 -4.56 20.18
N GLN A 414 -17.40 -5.84 20.03
CA GLN A 414 -17.85 -6.92 20.85
C GLN A 414 -16.84 -7.26 21.96
N PRO A 415 -17.28 -7.76 23.13
CA PRO A 415 -16.38 -8.29 24.14
C PRO A 415 -15.51 -9.42 23.58
N TRP A 416 -14.21 -9.38 23.88
CA TRP A 416 -13.25 -10.37 23.44
C TRP A 416 -12.37 -10.82 24.61
N THR A 417 -12.03 -12.11 24.62
CA THR A 417 -11.11 -12.75 25.58
C THR A 417 -10.19 -13.71 24.82
N PRO A 418 -9.08 -14.19 25.43
CA PRO A 418 -8.19 -15.17 24.82
C PRO A 418 -8.86 -16.47 24.34
N GLN A 419 -10.06 -16.79 24.85
CA GLN A 419 -10.86 -17.96 24.44
C GLN A 419 -11.72 -17.67 23.19
N SER A 420 -11.80 -16.41 22.73
CA SER A 420 -12.55 -16.05 21.53
C SER A 420 -11.97 -16.71 20.28
N LYS A 421 -12.84 -17.19 19.39
CA LYS A 421 -12.44 -17.88 18.15
C LYS A 421 -12.00 -16.95 17.03
N THR A 422 -12.24 -15.64 17.16
CA THR A 422 -11.93 -14.63 16.16
C THR A 422 -10.83 -13.72 16.69
N PRO A 423 -9.99 -13.14 15.81
CA PRO A 423 -9.02 -12.13 16.21
C PRO A 423 -9.68 -10.92 16.87
N ALA A 424 -8.98 -10.30 17.83
CA ALA A 424 -9.43 -9.10 18.51
C ALA A 424 -9.32 -7.86 17.59
N ALA A 425 -8.20 -7.71 16.88
CA ALA A 425 -8.04 -6.71 15.83
C ALA A 425 -8.39 -7.29 14.46
N HIS A 426 -8.82 -6.46 13.51
CA HIS A 426 -8.95 -6.90 12.13
C HIS A 426 -7.55 -7.21 11.54
N PRO A 427 -7.36 -8.31 10.78
CA PRO A 427 -6.05 -8.65 10.19
C PRO A 427 -5.44 -7.56 9.29
N ASN A 428 -6.28 -6.65 8.78
CA ASN A 428 -5.88 -5.48 8.00
C ASN A 428 -6.12 -4.17 8.76
N SER A 429 -6.12 -4.20 10.11
CA SER A 429 -6.19 -2.98 10.92
C SER A 429 -5.00 -2.07 10.64
N ARG A 430 -5.25 -0.75 10.75
CA ARG A 430 -4.32 0.28 10.31
C ARG A 430 -4.05 1.32 11.38
N PHE A 431 -2.96 2.04 11.18
CA PHE A 431 -2.69 3.30 11.85
C PHE A 431 -2.33 4.36 10.80
N ALA A 432 -2.75 5.61 11.04
CA ALA A 432 -2.28 6.79 10.32
C ALA A 432 -1.50 7.66 11.33
N ALA A 433 -0.21 7.88 11.08
CA ALA A 433 0.68 8.62 11.98
C ALA A 433 1.58 9.59 11.20
N PRO A 434 1.90 10.79 11.73
CA PRO A 434 2.86 11.70 11.10
C PRO A 434 4.25 11.04 10.97
N MET A 435 4.93 11.25 9.84
CA MET A 435 6.30 10.74 9.67
C MET A 435 7.28 11.37 10.65
N ALA A 436 7.06 12.61 11.04
CA ALA A 436 7.88 13.32 12.00
C ALA A 436 7.91 12.67 13.39
N ASN A 437 6.93 11.82 13.73
CA ASN A 437 6.93 11.07 14.98
C ASN A 437 7.98 9.94 15.02
N ASN A 438 8.51 9.52 13.86
CA ASN A 438 9.52 8.47 13.80
C ASN A 438 10.88 9.02 14.26
N PRO A 439 11.51 8.45 15.31
CA PRO A 439 12.82 8.90 15.78
C PRO A 439 13.93 8.83 14.73
N ALA A 440 13.75 7.94 13.72
CA ALA A 440 14.68 7.77 12.60
C ALA A 440 14.27 8.55 11.34
N PHE A 441 13.30 9.48 11.41
CA PHE A 441 12.89 10.28 10.26
C PHE A 441 14.03 11.20 9.80
N ALA A 442 14.33 11.17 8.51
CA ALA A 442 15.42 11.93 7.92
C ALA A 442 14.96 13.33 7.49
N ALA A 443 15.74 14.37 7.83
CA ALA A 443 15.46 15.73 7.39
C ALA A 443 15.44 15.87 5.85
N GLU A 444 16.23 15.07 5.16
CA GLU A 444 16.32 14.99 3.68
C GLU A 444 15.00 14.56 3.02
N ALA A 445 14.05 14.01 3.77
CA ALA A 445 12.70 13.71 3.28
C ALA A 445 11.96 14.96 2.77
N ASN A 446 12.36 16.15 3.23
CA ASN A 446 11.81 17.44 2.82
C ASN A 446 12.68 18.19 1.79
N ASP A 447 13.79 17.59 1.31
CA ASP A 447 14.59 18.21 0.25
C ASP A 447 13.81 18.21 -1.08
N PRO A 448 13.54 19.39 -1.69
CA PRO A 448 12.82 19.47 -2.95
C PRO A 448 13.56 18.83 -4.13
N ASN A 449 14.87 18.68 -4.04
CA ASN A 449 15.68 18.02 -5.07
C ASN A 449 15.63 16.50 -4.93
N GLY A 450 15.28 15.98 -3.75
CA GLY A 450 15.33 14.58 -3.43
C GLY A 450 16.75 14.08 -3.14
N VAL A 451 16.89 12.75 -3.01
CA VAL A 451 18.13 12.09 -2.64
C VAL A 451 18.63 11.18 -3.76
N PRO A 452 19.99 11.13 -4.02
CA PRO A 452 20.56 10.32 -5.09
C PRO A 452 20.56 8.83 -4.70
N ILE A 453 19.80 8.01 -5.41
CA ILE A 453 19.67 6.58 -5.15
C ILE A 453 20.91 5.82 -5.67
N SER A 454 21.54 5.06 -4.80
CA SER A 454 22.69 4.20 -5.12
C SER A 454 22.29 2.75 -5.35
N ALA A 455 21.22 2.28 -4.70
CA ALA A 455 20.70 0.92 -4.83
C ALA A 455 19.18 0.89 -4.96
N LEU A 456 18.68 0.00 -5.83
CA LEU A 456 17.28 -0.41 -5.90
C LEU A 456 17.19 -1.87 -5.43
N ILE A 457 16.24 -2.17 -4.56
CA ILE A 457 16.03 -3.51 -4.01
C ILE A 457 14.64 -4.00 -4.38
N PHE A 458 14.55 -5.19 -4.96
CA PHE A 458 13.32 -5.95 -5.09
C PHE A 458 13.31 -7.05 -4.03
N GLY A 459 12.39 -6.98 -3.07
CA GLY A 459 12.26 -7.96 -1.99
C GLY A 459 11.04 -8.84 -2.17
N CYS A 460 11.13 -10.09 -1.74
CA CYS A 460 10.02 -11.03 -1.81
C CYS A 460 9.86 -11.84 -0.53
N ARG A 461 8.78 -12.62 -0.47
CA ARG A 461 8.56 -13.68 0.52
C ARG A 461 8.48 -15.00 -0.24
N ARG A 462 9.55 -15.78 -0.20
CA ARG A 462 9.61 -17.11 -0.79
C ARG A 462 10.24 -18.07 0.21
N THR A 463 9.56 -19.17 0.51
CA THR A 463 10.06 -20.19 1.45
C THR A 463 11.14 -21.07 0.83
N THR A 464 11.19 -21.13 -0.50
CA THR A 464 12.19 -21.86 -1.29
C THR A 464 12.71 -21.00 -2.45
N THR A 465 13.53 -21.56 -3.31
CA THR A 465 13.97 -21.09 -4.62
C THR A 465 14.84 -19.83 -4.57
N VAL A 466 14.30 -18.71 -4.08
CA VAL A 466 14.97 -17.40 -4.14
C VAL A 466 16.02 -17.28 -3.02
N PRO A 467 17.31 -17.03 -3.33
CA PRO A 467 18.35 -16.86 -2.33
C PRO A 467 18.19 -15.58 -1.50
N LEU A 468 18.94 -15.48 -0.39
CA LEU A 468 18.89 -14.35 0.54
C LEU A 468 19.16 -13.02 -0.15
N VAL A 469 20.20 -12.96 -1.02
CA VAL A 469 20.50 -11.76 -1.81
C VAL A 469 21.31 -12.07 -3.05
N TYR A 470 21.04 -11.34 -4.14
CA TYR A 470 21.92 -11.24 -5.30
C TYR A 470 21.76 -9.88 -6.00
N GLN A 471 22.79 -9.46 -6.71
CA GLN A 471 22.83 -8.23 -7.50
C GLN A 471 22.62 -8.55 -8.97
N ALA A 472 21.84 -7.75 -9.68
CA ALA A 472 21.66 -7.82 -11.12
C ALA A 472 23.00 -7.54 -11.87
N PHE A 473 23.20 -8.18 -13.03
CA PHE A 473 24.37 -7.94 -13.87
C PHE A 473 24.41 -6.51 -14.42
N ASN A 474 23.24 -5.99 -14.79
CA ASN A 474 23.07 -4.64 -15.34
C ASN A 474 21.62 -4.16 -15.15
N TRP A 475 21.31 -2.95 -15.64
CA TRP A 475 19.98 -2.36 -15.54
C TRP A 475 18.88 -3.21 -16.19
N ILE A 476 19.11 -3.73 -17.42
CA ILE A 476 18.12 -4.53 -18.15
C ILE A 476 17.80 -5.82 -17.38
N HIS A 477 18.81 -6.49 -16.85
CA HIS A 477 18.66 -7.66 -16.00
C HIS A 477 17.91 -7.30 -14.69
N GLY A 478 18.21 -6.14 -14.08
CA GLY A 478 17.51 -5.65 -12.91
C GLY A 478 16.02 -5.39 -13.18
N VAL A 479 15.68 -4.81 -14.32
CA VAL A 479 14.28 -4.65 -14.76
C VAL A 479 13.60 -6.01 -14.93
N PHE A 480 14.31 -7.00 -15.48
CA PHE A 480 13.79 -8.37 -15.59
C PHE A 480 13.51 -8.99 -14.22
N ILE A 481 14.42 -8.86 -13.25
CA ILE A 481 14.23 -9.33 -11.86
C ILE A 481 12.98 -8.69 -11.26
N GLY A 482 12.81 -7.37 -11.38
CA GLY A 482 11.64 -6.67 -10.90
C GLY A 482 10.35 -7.11 -11.62
N ALA A 483 10.38 -7.26 -12.94
CA ALA A 483 9.23 -7.67 -13.75
C ALA A 483 8.78 -9.10 -13.46
N THR A 484 9.68 -9.98 -13.04
CA THR A 484 9.39 -11.38 -12.68
C THR A 484 9.24 -11.61 -11.17
N LEU A 485 9.24 -10.54 -10.37
CA LEU A 485 9.08 -10.63 -8.93
C LEU A 485 7.85 -11.46 -8.54
N SER A 486 8.05 -12.42 -7.66
CA SER A 486 7.00 -13.28 -7.15
C SER A 486 7.06 -13.40 -5.63
N SER A 487 5.91 -13.52 -4.99
CA SER A 487 5.83 -13.61 -3.54
C SER A 487 4.70 -14.53 -3.11
N GLU A 488 4.88 -15.23 -2.01
CA GLU A 488 3.84 -16.04 -1.40
C GLU A 488 2.77 -15.15 -0.74
N THR A 489 1.51 -15.51 -0.93
CA THR A 489 0.37 -14.85 -0.31
C THR A 489 0.36 -15.04 1.21
N THR A 490 -0.11 -14.04 1.94
CA THR A 490 -0.23 -14.05 3.40
C THR A 490 -1.69 -13.86 3.80
N ALA A 491 -2.03 -14.08 5.06
CA ALA A 491 -3.38 -13.87 5.59
C ALA A 491 -3.93 -12.43 5.42
N ALA A 492 -3.06 -11.46 5.15
CA ALA A 492 -3.44 -10.07 4.85
C ALA A 492 -3.83 -9.84 3.39
N ALA A 493 -3.61 -10.83 2.50
CA ALA A 493 -3.97 -10.79 1.08
C ALA A 493 -5.19 -11.65 0.81
N THR A 494 -5.92 -11.34 -0.26
CA THR A 494 -7.01 -12.20 -0.75
C THR A 494 -6.43 -13.46 -1.41
N GLY A 495 -6.94 -14.64 -1.06
CA GLY A 495 -6.53 -15.93 -1.60
C GLY A 495 -6.01 -16.92 -0.56
N ALA A 496 -5.64 -18.13 -0.98
CA ALA A 496 -5.06 -19.14 -0.09
C ALA A 496 -3.64 -18.73 0.34
N VAL A 497 -3.32 -18.86 1.62
CA VAL A 497 -2.01 -18.54 2.19
C VAL A 497 -0.93 -19.48 1.61
N GLY A 498 0.25 -18.91 1.30
CA GLY A 498 1.40 -19.68 0.82
C GLY A 498 1.43 -19.96 -0.69
N GLN A 499 0.45 -19.46 -1.45
CA GLN A 499 0.50 -19.56 -2.92
C GLN A 499 1.44 -18.50 -3.50
N VAL A 500 2.30 -18.92 -4.44
CA VAL A 500 3.16 -18.00 -5.17
C VAL A 500 2.33 -17.18 -6.15
N ARG A 501 2.40 -15.85 -6.02
CA ARG A 501 1.76 -14.89 -6.90
C ARG A 501 2.82 -14.01 -7.54
N ARG A 502 2.71 -13.75 -8.84
CA ARG A 502 3.52 -12.73 -9.49
C ARG A 502 3.02 -11.34 -9.07
N ASP A 503 3.95 -10.48 -8.70
CA ASP A 503 3.69 -9.09 -8.32
C ASP A 503 4.82 -8.20 -8.87
N PRO A 504 4.84 -7.98 -10.20
CA PRO A 504 5.89 -7.24 -10.88
C PRO A 504 6.21 -5.93 -10.17
N MET A 505 7.48 -5.78 -9.76
CA MET A 505 8.00 -4.59 -9.07
C MET A 505 7.19 -4.18 -7.83
N ALA A 506 6.37 -5.09 -7.25
CA ALA A 506 5.36 -4.82 -6.21
C ALA A 506 4.32 -3.77 -6.64
N MET A 507 4.08 -3.63 -7.95
CA MET A 507 3.23 -2.60 -8.56
C MET A 507 1.95 -3.16 -9.20
N LEU A 508 1.70 -4.48 -9.14
CA LEU A 508 0.55 -5.09 -9.81
C LEU A 508 -0.79 -4.38 -9.50
N PRO A 509 -1.14 -4.05 -8.23
CA PRO A 509 -2.39 -3.34 -7.94
C PRO A 509 -2.28 -1.81 -8.08
N PHE A 510 -1.14 -1.28 -8.48
CA PHE A 510 -0.83 0.15 -8.42
C PHE A 510 -0.37 0.77 -9.75
N CYS A 511 -0.14 -0.03 -10.79
CA CYS A 511 0.17 0.49 -12.12
C CYS A 511 -1.12 0.94 -12.82
N GLY A 512 -1.23 2.23 -13.12
CA GLY A 512 -2.45 2.84 -13.69
C GLY A 512 -2.52 2.78 -15.22
N TYR A 513 -1.75 1.89 -15.86
CA TYR A 513 -1.73 1.67 -17.31
C TYR A 513 -1.14 0.29 -17.63
N ASN A 514 -1.02 -0.05 -18.92
CA ASN A 514 -0.52 -1.34 -19.37
C ASN A 514 0.90 -1.62 -18.86
N MET A 515 1.08 -2.73 -18.14
CA MET A 515 2.38 -3.08 -17.53
C MET A 515 3.48 -3.38 -18.56
N GLY A 516 3.16 -3.77 -19.78
CA GLY A 516 4.16 -3.89 -20.85
C GLY A 516 4.79 -2.53 -21.17
N TYR A 517 3.98 -1.47 -21.21
CA TYR A 517 4.48 -0.09 -21.39
C TYR A 517 5.23 0.41 -20.16
N TYR A 518 4.83 0.00 -18.95
CA TYR A 518 5.52 0.31 -17.72
C TYR A 518 6.95 -0.29 -17.71
N PHE A 519 7.13 -1.54 -18.13
CA PHE A 519 8.46 -2.13 -18.27
C PHE A 519 9.32 -1.43 -19.33
N ARG A 520 8.71 -1.04 -20.46
CA ARG A 520 9.42 -0.21 -21.46
C ARG A 520 9.86 1.12 -20.89
N HIS A 521 9.05 1.73 -20.04
CA HIS A 521 9.40 2.99 -19.38
C HIS A 521 10.62 2.82 -18.46
N TRP A 522 10.66 1.75 -17.64
CA TRP A 522 11.82 1.39 -16.84
C TRP A 522 13.08 1.16 -17.69
N LEU A 523 12.97 0.43 -18.80
CA LEU A 523 14.08 0.21 -19.73
C LEU A 523 14.60 1.53 -20.33
N ARG A 524 13.70 2.44 -20.70
CA ARG A 524 14.05 3.79 -21.20
C ARG A 524 14.72 4.63 -20.13
N MET A 525 14.28 4.53 -18.88
CA MET A 525 14.88 5.24 -17.75
C MET A 525 16.37 4.92 -17.63
N GLY A 526 16.77 3.65 -17.71
CA GLY A 526 18.17 3.26 -17.65
C GLY A 526 19.04 3.87 -18.75
N LYS A 527 18.48 4.13 -19.94
CA LYS A 527 19.19 4.81 -21.04
C LYS A 527 19.45 6.29 -20.79
N ARG A 528 18.74 6.90 -19.85
CA ARG A 528 18.86 8.33 -19.46
C ARG A 528 19.85 8.55 -18.31
N LEU A 529 20.28 7.48 -17.66
CA LEU A 529 21.17 7.53 -16.50
C LEU A 529 22.60 7.18 -16.93
N SER A 530 23.55 8.08 -16.73
CA SER A 530 24.97 7.77 -16.91
C SER A 530 25.55 7.02 -15.71
N ILE A 531 24.95 7.19 -14.53
CA ILE A 531 25.30 6.51 -13.29
C ILE A 531 24.03 5.86 -12.70
N PRO A 532 23.54 4.76 -13.29
CA PRO A 532 22.36 4.09 -12.79
C PRO A 532 22.63 3.42 -11.44
N PRO A 533 21.64 3.39 -10.53
CA PRO A 533 21.75 2.64 -9.29
C PRO A 533 21.93 1.14 -9.57
N ARG A 534 22.61 0.44 -8.67
CA ARG A 534 22.70 -1.02 -8.71
C ARG A 534 21.36 -1.63 -8.29
N ILE A 535 20.98 -2.76 -8.86
CA ILE A 535 19.71 -3.43 -8.57
C ILE A 535 20.00 -4.75 -7.88
N PHE A 536 19.26 -5.01 -6.79
CA PHE A 536 19.41 -6.19 -5.96
C PHE A 536 18.07 -6.89 -5.79
N HIS A 537 18.12 -8.20 -5.58
CA HIS A 537 16.99 -9.00 -5.12
C HIS A 537 17.26 -9.55 -3.73
N VAL A 538 16.26 -9.51 -2.82
CA VAL A 538 16.41 -10.03 -1.45
C VAL A 538 15.21 -10.90 -1.05
N ASN A 539 15.48 -11.92 -0.23
CA ASN A 539 14.47 -12.81 0.34
C ASN A 539 14.80 -13.19 1.79
N TRP A 540 14.09 -12.61 2.75
CA TRP A 540 14.28 -12.85 4.19
C TRP A 540 13.64 -14.16 4.70
N PHE A 541 12.86 -14.89 3.87
CA PHE A 541 11.82 -15.82 4.33
C PHE A 541 12.08 -17.28 3.95
N ARG A 542 13.26 -17.58 3.42
CA ARG A 542 13.64 -18.96 3.10
C ARG A 542 13.65 -19.84 4.35
N ARG A 543 13.13 -21.07 4.22
CA ARG A 543 12.99 -22.00 5.33
C ARG A 543 13.77 -23.29 5.08
N ASP A 544 14.12 -23.96 6.17
CA ASP A 544 14.63 -25.33 6.13
C ASP A 544 13.49 -26.36 6.06
N GLU A 545 13.82 -27.62 6.00
CA GLU A 545 12.88 -28.75 5.91
C GLU A 545 11.96 -28.86 7.15
N SER A 546 12.37 -28.32 8.31
CA SER A 546 11.56 -28.25 9.52
C SER A 546 10.58 -27.06 9.52
N GLY A 547 10.65 -26.20 8.51
CA GLY A 547 9.86 -24.98 8.40
C GLY A 547 10.43 -23.78 9.18
N LYS A 548 11.64 -23.88 9.75
CA LYS A 548 12.33 -22.80 10.45
C LYS A 548 12.98 -21.85 9.43
N TYR A 549 12.95 -20.53 9.72
CA TYR A 549 13.63 -19.54 8.88
C TYR A 549 15.15 -19.73 8.91
N LEU A 550 15.78 -19.76 7.73
CA LEU A 550 17.23 -19.82 7.55
C LEU A 550 17.92 -18.50 7.89
N TRP A 551 17.22 -17.39 7.79
CA TRP A 551 17.71 -16.06 8.11
C TRP A 551 16.87 -15.43 9.23
N PRO A 552 17.50 -14.79 10.25
CA PRO A 552 16.75 -14.22 11.38
C PRO A 552 15.84 -13.04 11.01
N GLY A 553 16.20 -12.28 9.97
CA GLY A 553 15.45 -11.10 9.56
C GLY A 553 15.62 -9.89 10.49
N PHE A 554 14.68 -8.95 10.43
CA PHE A 554 14.64 -7.74 11.27
C PHE A 554 15.97 -6.97 11.30
N SER A 555 16.52 -6.66 12.48
CA SER A 555 17.79 -5.94 12.65
C SER A 555 18.97 -6.61 11.94
N GLU A 556 18.99 -7.95 11.81
CA GLU A 556 20.05 -8.68 11.12
C GLU A 556 20.06 -8.46 9.60
N ASN A 557 18.99 -7.91 9.03
CA ASN A 557 18.97 -7.44 7.64
C ASN A 557 19.99 -6.32 7.39
N MET A 558 20.49 -5.67 8.44
CA MET A 558 21.60 -4.72 8.35
C MET A 558 22.85 -5.34 7.68
N ARG A 559 23.11 -6.64 7.88
CA ARG A 559 24.26 -7.33 7.29
C ARG A 559 24.17 -7.41 5.76
N VAL A 560 22.98 -7.70 5.28
CA VAL A 560 22.69 -7.69 3.83
C VAL A 560 22.73 -6.26 3.30
N LEU A 561 22.15 -5.29 4.02
CA LEU A 561 22.20 -3.88 3.65
C LEU A 561 23.64 -3.36 3.60
N LYS A 562 24.49 -3.74 4.57
CA LYS A 562 25.92 -3.38 4.55
C LYS A 562 26.62 -3.92 3.32
N TRP A 563 26.42 -5.20 2.96
CA TRP A 563 26.97 -5.75 1.72
C TRP A 563 26.48 -4.98 0.49
N ILE A 564 25.20 -4.65 0.40
CA ILE A 564 24.62 -3.83 -0.68
C ILE A 564 25.31 -2.47 -0.75
N VAL A 565 25.48 -1.78 0.39
CA VAL A 565 26.18 -0.49 0.49
C VAL A 565 27.62 -0.63 -0.01
N ASP A 566 28.35 -1.64 0.48
CA ASP A 566 29.73 -1.87 0.08
C ASP A 566 29.87 -2.23 -1.40
N ARG A 567 28.90 -2.95 -1.98
CA ARG A 567 28.81 -3.17 -3.44
C ARG A 567 28.64 -1.86 -4.21
N CYS A 568 27.84 -0.93 -3.71
CA CYS A 568 27.64 0.37 -4.34
C CYS A 568 28.93 1.22 -4.36
N HIS A 569 29.79 1.04 -3.35
CA HIS A 569 31.06 1.75 -3.21
C HIS A 569 32.31 0.91 -3.60
N PHE A 570 32.13 -0.23 -4.28
CA PHE A 570 33.22 -1.10 -4.76
C PHE A 570 34.12 -1.64 -3.64
N ARG A 571 33.57 -1.85 -2.42
CA ARG A 571 34.29 -2.34 -1.24
C ARG A 571 34.00 -3.80 -0.91
N ALA A 572 33.03 -4.43 -1.56
CA ALA A 572 32.71 -5.85 -1.38
C ALA A 572 32.83 -6.61 -2.69
N ASP A 573 33.35 -7.84 -2.62
CA ASP A 573 33.40 -8.75 -3.73
C ASP A 573 32.06 -9.46 -3.99
N ALA A 574 31.94 -10.13 -5.12
CA ALA A 574 30.82 -11.00 -5.47
C ALA A 574 31.24 -12.01 -6.54
N GLY A 575 30.75 -13.22 -6.41
CA GLY A 575 30.90 -14.28 -7.42
C GLY A 575 29.76 -14.21 -8.45
N GLU A 576 30.10 -14.48 -9.72
CA GLU A 576 29.09 -14.64 -10.77
C GLU A 576 28.36 -15.97 -10.61
N THR A 577 27.03 -15.93 -10.75
CA THR A 577 26.14 -17.11 -10.68
C THR A 577 25.13 -17.06 -11.82
N ALA A 578 24.33 -18.09 -11.98
CA ALA A 578 23.24 -18.09 -12.98
C ALA A 578 22.23 -16.93 -12.77
N LEU A 579 22.07 -16.46 -11.53
CA LEU A 579 21.08 -15.45 -11.15
C LEU A 579 21.60 -14.02 -11.14
N GLY A 580 22.91 -13.83 -11.03
CA GLY A 580 23.54 -12.53 -10.84
C GLY A 580 24.80 -12.62 -9.98
N TRP A 581 25.27 -11.47 -9.48
CA TRP A 581 26.41 -11.40 -8.58
C TRP A 581 25.98 -11.71 -7.15
N MET A 582 26.56 -12.71 -6.52
CA MET A 582 26.23 -13.14 -5.17
C MET A 582 27.41 -13.00 -4.21
N PRO A 583 27.15 -12.66 -2.94
CA PRO A 583 28.20 -12.68 -1.91
C PRO A 583 28.68 -14.08 -1.65
N GLY A 584 30.00 -14.23 -1.44
CA GLY A 584 30.58 -15.43 -0.86
C GLY A 584 30.36 -15.53 0.66
N PRO A 585 30.65 -16.68 1.27
CA PRO A 585 30.42 -16.87 2.72
C PRO A 585 31.17 -15.87 3.62
N ARG A 586 32.27 -15.27 3.15
CA ARG A 586 33.11 -14.31 3.88
C ARG A 586 32.68 -12.84 3.69
N ASP A 587 31.78 -12.56 2.77
CA ASP A 587 31.37 -11.20 2.46
C ASP A 587 30.31 -10.66 3.42
N PHE A 588 29.72 -11.55 4.27
CA PHE A 588 28.84 -11.15 5.35
C PHE A 588 29.59 -11.04 6.68
N ASP A 589 29.44 -9.89 7.32
CA ASP A 589 29.88 -9.72 8.69
C ASP A 589 28.89 -10.39 9.65
N LEU A 590 29.21 -11.60 10.09
CA LEU A 590 28.40 -12.40 11.03
C LEU A 590 28.79 -12.17 12.50
N GLY A 591 29.73 -11.27 12.78
CA GLY A 591 30.13 -10.91 14.14
C GLY A 591 28.95 -10.53 15.03
N GLY A 592 28.96 -10.96 16.27
CA GLY A 592 27.90 -10.66 17.26
C GLY A 592 26.58 -11.41 17.07
N MET A 593 26.38 -12.22 16.03
CA MET A 593 25.21 -13.09 15.91
C MET A 593 25.28 -14.23 16.90
N LYS A 594 24.34 -14.24 17.85
CA LYS A 594 24.25 -15.35 18.82
C LYS A 594 23.49 -16.53 18.22
N ASN A 595 24.05 -17.74 18.34
CA ASN A 595 23.41 -19.00 17.93
C ASN A 595 23.01 -19.07 16.44
N PHE A 596 23.72 -18.36 15.56
CA PHE A 596 23.49 -18.46 14.11
C PHE A 596 24.49 -19.45 13.51
N ASP A 597 23.96 -20.47 12.83
CA ASP A 597 24.76 -21.46 12.12
C ASP A 597 25.12 -20.94 10.72
N SER A 598 26.41 -20.91 10.41
CA SER A 598 26.92 -20.55 9.07
C SER A 598 26.38 -21.48 7.96
N HIS A 599 26.02 -22.72 8.30
CA HIS A 599 25.34 -23.61 7.37
C HIS A 599 23.99 -23.09 6.91
N ASN A 600 23.24 -22.40 7.78
CA ASN A 600 21.99 -21.74 7.42
C ASN A 600 22.20 -20.62 6.40
N LEU A 601 23.32 -19.88 6.48
CA LEU A 601 23.66 -18.88 5.48
C LEU A 601 23.93 -19.52 4.11
N ALA A 602 24.71 -20.62 4.10
CA ALA A 602 24.98 -21.36 2.87
C ALA A 602 23.69 -21.86 2.21
N LYS A 603 22.77 -22.45 3.00
CA LYS A 603 21.45 -22.87 2.54
C LYS A 603 20.57 -21.68 2.08
N ALA A 604 20.63 -20.54 2.79
CA ALA A 604 19.87 -19.34 2.42
C ALA A 604 20.35 -18.76 1.08
N GLN A 605 21.60 -18.95 0.70
CA GLN A 605 22.22 -18.50 -0.55
C GLN A 605 22.24 -19.57 -1.65
N GLU A 606 21.83 -20.81 -1.37
CA GLU A 606 21.85 -21.91 -2.32
C GLU A 606 20.97 -21.65 -3.55
N ILE A 607 21.48 -21.97 -4.75
CA ILE A 607 20.73 -21.98 -6.00
C ILE A 607 20.35 -23.42 -6.33
N ASN A 608 19.07 -23.74 -6.22
CA ASN A 608 18.54 -25.04 -6.67
C ASN A 608 18.19 -24.93 -8.16
N LEU A 609 19.00 -25.51 -9.04
CA LEU A 609 18.83 -25.45 -10.48
C LEU A 609 17.47 -26.01 -10.95
N ALA A 610 17.03 -27.13 -10.35
CA ALA A 610 15.75 -27.75 -10.71
C ALA A 610 14.55 -26.88 -10.35
N GLU A 611 14.61 -26.15 -9.24
CA GLU A 611 13.57 -25.16 -8.87
C GLU A 611 13.60 -23.98 -9.83
N TRP A 612 14.78 -23.45 -10.16
CA TRP A 612 14.92 -22.32 -11.06
C TRP A 612 14.53 -22.64 -12.50
N HIS A 613 14.81 -23.82 -12.99
CA HIS A 613 14.27 -24.27 -14.30
C HIS A 613 12.74 -24.21 -14.30
N ARG A 614 12.07 -24.68 -13.24
CA ARG A 614 10.60 -24.57 -13.13
C ARG A 614 10.13 -23.12 -13.01
N GLU A 615 10.86 -22.28 -12.26
CA GLU A 615 10.53 -20.84 -12.10
C GLU A 615 10.68 -20.06 -13.42
N ALA A 616 11.67 -20.44 -14.26
CA ALA A 616 11.96 -19.80 -15.54
C ALA A 616 11.02 -20.24 -16.68
N LEU A 617 10.25 -21.34 -16.51
CA LEU A 617 9.31 -21.81 -17.52
C LEU A 617 8.18 -20.80 -17.75
N PRO A 618 7.70 -20.64 -19.02
CA PRO A 618 6.75 -19.58 -19.40
C PRO A 618 5.29 -19.81 -18.99
N ASN A 619 5.02 -20.64 -18.02
CA ASN A 619 3.65 -21.04 -17.67
C ASN A 619 2.95 -20.07 -16.69
N ASP A 620 3.45 -18.86 -16.49
CA ASP A 620 2.73 -17.92 -15.66
C ASP A 620 1.70 -17.14 -16.50
N GLU A 621 0.51 -17.07 -15.96
CA GLU A 621 -0.65 -16.37 -16.54
C GLU A 621 -0.35 -14.90 -16.87
N LEU A 622 0.54 -14.25 -16.10
CA LEU A 622 0.89 -12.85 -16.31
C LEU A 622 1.75 -12.66 -17.56
N SER A 623 2.80 -13.48 -17.76
CA SER A 623 3.63 -13.42 -18.96
C SER A 623 2.80 -13.70 -20.22
N PHE A 624 1.85 -14.64 -20.14
CA PHE A 624 0.93 -14.91 -21.22
C PHE A 624 0.01 -13.72 -21.51
N LYS A 625 -0.57 -13.10 -20.48
CA LYS A 625 -1.42 -11.91 -20.62
C LYS A 625 -0.69 -10.70 -21.21
N LEU A 626 0.59 -10.53 -20.91
CA LEU A 626 1.41 -9.41 -21.39
C LEU A 626 2.17 -9.71 -22.68
N HIS A 627 2.03 -10.90 -23.26
CA HIS A 627 2.87 -11.40 -24.35
C HIS A 627 3.02 -10.42 -25.53
N ALA A 628 1.94 -9.78 -25.97
CA ALA A 628 1.98 -8.84 -27.09
C ALA A 628 2.77 -7.55 -26.78
N GLU A 629 2.75 -7.11 -25.53
CA GLU A 629 3.35 -5.83 -25.08
C GLU A 629 4.63 -6.01 -24.26
N LEU A 630 5.04 -7.26 -23.99
CA LEU A 630 6.26 -7.56 -23.27
C LEU A 630 7.48 -7.09 -24.07
N PRO A 631 8.36 -6.24 -23.50
CA PRO A 631 9.60 -5.84 -24.18
C PRO A 631 10.48 -7.02 -24.53
N LYS A 632 11.03 -7.04 -25.73
CA LYS A 632 11.94 -8.11 -26.21
C LYS A 632 13.15 -8.29 -25.31
N GLU A 633 13.64 -7.18 -24.74
CA GLU A 633 14.75 -7.19 -23.79
C GLU A 633 14.46 -8.12 -22.59
N LEU A 634 13.23 -8.17 -22.09
CA LEU A 634 12.87 -9.04 -20.96
C LEU A 634 12.75 -10.51 -21.41
N ALA A 635 12.24 -10.76 -22.63
CA ALA A 635 12.24 -12.10 -23.20
C ALA A 635 13.66 -12.64 -23.37
N TYR A 636 14.60 -11.82 -23.86
CA TYR A 636 16.00 -12.22 -23.98
C TYR A 636 16.66 -12.47 -22.62
N GLN A 637 16.33 -11.69 -21.57
CA GLN A 637 16.86 -11.96 -20.23
C GLN A 637 16.40 -13.31 -19.69
N ARG A 638 15.17 -13.72 -20.00
CA ARG A 638 14.67 -15.06 -19.66
C ARG A 638 15.48 -16.15 -20.38
N GLU A 639 15.70 -16.02 -21.70
CA GLU A 639 16.52 -17.00 -22.44
C GLU A 639 17.96 -17.07 -21.89
N LEU A 640 18.53 -15.92 -21.52
CA LEU A 640 19.85 -15.87 -20.88
C LEU A 640 19.85 -16.55 -19.50
N LEU A 641 18.78 -16.41 -18.72
CA LEU A 641 18.65 -17.12 -17.45
C LEU A 641 18.60 -18.64 -17.69
N VAL A 642 17.76 -19.10 -18.61
CA VAL A 642 17.66 -20.54 -18.95
C VAL A 642 19.01 -21.09 -19.44
N ALA A 643 19.76 -20.31 -20.22
CA ALA A 643 21.08 -20.73 -20.72
C ALA A 643 22.16 -20.80 -19.63
N ARG A 644 21.99 -20.07 -18.50
CA ARG A 644 22.94 -20.10 -17.36
C ARG A 644 22.58 -21.17 -16.33
N LEU A 645 21.32 -21.61 -16.26
CA LEU A 645 20.85 -22.67 -15.38
C LEU A 645 21.25 -24.06 -15.91
#